data_24d52c2f0e9b3c57a96f17bd30e9ca5e
#
_entry.id   24d52c2f0e9b3c57a96f17bd30e9ca5e
#
_cell.length_a   1.000
_cell.length_b   1.000
_cell.length_c   1.000
_cell.angle_alpha   90.00
_cell.angle_beta   90.00
_cell.angle_gamma   90.00
#
_symmetry.space_group_name_H-M   'P 1'
#
loop_
_entity.id
_entity.type
_entity.pdbx_description
1 polymer ?
#
loop_
_entity_poly.entity_id
_entity_poly.type
_entity_poly.pdbx_seq_one_letter_code
_entity_poly.pdbx_strand_id
1 'polypeptide(L)'
;MSVFVCTCMYGQQSDIAAFLERESSAKDDLSTGEKSSVEVIPGMFTTYRNGDRLYWEVPDSLLGREFAVTTTILATPACPYRDMEKKFGYAGDMIGPVFFSLRKQGDELWMVDPLNERIVEGTAGTYARIAAQRGNDRLYKALPIRAKSERSSLVEVGSILKDFPLFTLDIVSFDLSIGSRQRDKDHIKEITGYQDRLLFHISRKYGNSSLRLPGQPETPSYIGDWDTGLCIRLLSEQPLEAVTADGGSYFAIGKEVFEGDNPSCRKAFIKRWRLEVRPEDRERYMKGELVEPVQPIIFYIDRNMPEKYINCIVEAVRDWQPAFEQAGFKNAIDACLAPTAEENPEFSIYDSSYPFISWKISGLNNAYGPTPCESRSGEIIACHIGIFSSVLNLVQKWYFAQCGANDPQAWDIVLPDSLQYELIKLVLTHEVGHTLGLEHNFLGSSHYSIEQLRDNEFLNRNGIGTSIMDYVRCNYALRPGDKVDLKNRRVRIGKYDRWAIEWGYRIFPGKDAREREKNRRSWNEKQQQNPWLHFSAGVDVESQMEDLGNDHVAINAQGIENLKYICAQLEAWRVTDKVSLYVLQGRYQSIIQHYINWVRHVLSHFGGKRLAGLENDNIYLPEKADYNRKALKFVQTYFLQPPVWLFNESLTTPLELNAAKELEHFYEGLMPDLIRSLRKVEESENACEGMLSVDEFLQGVHEGLFTERTDSTSVDSALVDAAKHKIQTLYVSSLLKLTENPEKVPSSRLLIAARQALKKINNEKGIERDL
;
A
#
# COMPACT_ATOMS: atom_id res chain seq x y z
N MET A 1 82.33 -19.63 -18.84
CA MET A 1 81.67 -18.55 -19.62
C MET A 1 80.24 -19.00 -19.81
N SER A 2 79.36 -18.60 -18.88
CA SER A 2 77.90 -18.88 -18.93
C SER A 2 77.22 -17.57 -19.27
N VAL A 3 76.61 -17.51 -20.43
CA VAL A 3 75.80 -16.35 -20.86
C VAL A 3 74.43 -16.47 -20.24
N PHE A 4 74.12 -15.56 -19.32
CA PHE A 4 72.74 -15.35 -18.83
C PHE A 4 71.99 -14.58 -19.91
N VAL A 5 71.05 -15.25 -20.56
CA VAL A 5 70.03 -14.60 -21.37
C VAL A 5 68.92 -14.10 -20.48
N CYS A 6 68.91 -12.82 -20.24
CA CYS A 6 67.80 -12.14 -19.56
C CYS A 6 66.67 -11.95 -20.53
N THR A 7 65.67 -12.86 -20.55
CA THR A 7 64.39 -12.69 -21.28
C THR A 7 63.57 -11.69 -20.51
N CYS A 8 63.57 -10.44 -20.98
CA CYS A 8 62.53 -9.47 -20.60
C CYS A 8 61.16 -10.01 -21.05
N MET A 9 60.37 -10.49 -20.09
CA MET A 9 58.93 -10.67 -20.31
C MET A 9 58.33 -9.25 -20.42
N TYR A 10 58.19 -8.74 -21.62
CA TYR A 10 57.21 -7.71 -21.92
C TYR A 10 55.84 -8.37 -21.71
N GLY A 11 55.18 -8.09 -20.57
CA GLY A 11 53.79 -8.40 -20.39
C GLY A 11 53.01 -7.77 -21.53
N GLN A 12 52.22 -8.57 -22.24
CA GLN A 12 51.25 -8.02 -23.19
C GLN A 12 50.35 -7.05 -22.45
N GLN A 13 50.50 -5.76 -22.75
CA GLN A 13 49.60 -4.72 -22.26
C GLN A 13 48.18 -5.14 -22.68
N SER A 14 47.23 -5.20 -21.74
CA SER A 14 45.87 -5.58 -22.05
C SER A 14 45.31 -4.62 -23.13
N ASP A 15 44.58 -5.14 -24.13
CA ASP A 15 43.96 -4.31 -25.18
C ASP A 15 43.12 -3.15 -24.61
N ILE A 16 42.58 -3.34 -23.41
CA ILE A 16 41.80 -2.32 -22.65
C ILE A 16 42.69 -1.12 -22.30
N ALA A 17 43.88 -1.34 -21.73
CA ALA A 17 44.80 -0.23 -21.39
C ALA A 17 45.21 0.57 -22.63
N ALA A 18 45.56 -0.13 -23.70
CA ALA A 18 45.92 0.48 -24.98
C ALA A 18 44.75 1.24 -25.65
N PHE A 19 43.51 0.77 -25.43
CA PHE A 19 42.29 1.48 -25.87
C PHE A 19 42.12 2.79 -25.10
N LEU A 20 42.19 2.75 -23.75
CA LEU A 20 42.00 3.88 -22.88
C LEU A 20 43.10 4.93 -23.08
N GLU A 21 44.36 4.54 -23.30
CA GLU A 21 45.47 5.45 -23.66
C GLU A 21 45.21 6.22 -24.96
N ARG A 22 44.67 5.53 -25.98
CA ARG A 22 44.28 6.17 -27.24
C ARG A 22 43.11 7.14 -27.06
N GLU A 23 42.12 6.77 -26.26
CA GLU A 23 40.96 7.65 -25.94
C GLU A 23 41.41 8.90 -25.19
N SER A 24 42.36 8.80 -24.26
CA SER A 24 42.89 9.97 -23.54
C SER A 24 43.69 10.89 -24.49
N SER A 25 44.49 10.34 -25.39
CA SER A 25 45.33 11.11 -26.33
C SER A 25 44.53 11.79 -27.46
N ALA A 26 43.36 11.27 -27.80
CA ALA A 26 42.49 11.81 -28.87
C ALA A 26 41.78 13.13 -28.49
N LYS A 27 41.84 13.55 -27.23
CA LYS A 27 41.20 14.76 -26.70
C LYS A 27 42.18 15.82 -26.16
N ASP A 28 43.48 15.73 -26.52
CA ASP A 28 44.36 16.84 -26.24
C ASP A 28 43.89 18.06 -27.04
N ASP A 29 43.06 18.89 -26.41
CA ASP A 29 42.59 20.14 -26.98
C ASP A 29 43.76 21.10 -26.98
N LEU A 30 44.26 21.39 -28.17
CA LEU A 30 45.37 22.31 -28.40
C LEU A 30 45.15 23.72 -27.87
N SER A 31 43.96 24.03 -27.32
CA SER A 31 43.58 25.34 -26.81
C SER A 31 43.79 25.54 -25.31
N THR A 32 43.81 24.51 -24.47
CA THR A 32 43.88 24.66 -23.00
C THR A 32 45.07 24.00 -22.33
N GLY A 33 45.82 23.13 -23.02
CA GLY A 33 47.01 22.48 -22.47
C GLY A 33 46.77 21.49 -21.31
N GLU A 34 45.52 21.19 -20.95
CA GLU A 34 45.18 20.21 -19.94
C GLU A 34 45.11 18.82 -20.53
N LYS A 35 45.93 17.90 -20.01
CA LYS A 35 45.84 16.46 -20.35
C LYS A 35 44.56 15.90 -19.72
N SER A 36 43.65 15.48 -20.57
CA SER A 36 42.47 14.72 -20.14
C SER A 36 42.94 13.38 -19.54
N SER A 37 42.87 13.23 -18.24
CA SER A 37 43.11 11.94 -17.57
C SER A 37 41.78 11.14 -17.49
N VAL A 38 41.86 9.87 -17.84
CA VAL A 38 40.72 8.95 -17.62
C VAL A 38 40.56 8.71 -16.12
N GLU A 39 39.41 9.07 -15.59
CA GLU A 39 39.03 8.75 -14.21
C GLU A 39 38.68 7.27 -14.13
N VAL A 40 39.22 6.56 -13.13
CA VAL A 40 38.98 5.12 -12.91
C VAL A 40 38.21 4.95 -11.61
N ILE A 41 37.01 4.40 -11.71
CA ILE A 41 36.13 4.11 -10.57
C ILE A 41 36.07 2.58 -10.40
N PRO A 42 36.74 2.01 -9.39
CA PRO A 42 36.68 0.57 -9.14
C PRO A 42 35.30 0.16 -8.61
N GLY A 43 34.83 -1.04 -8.98
CA GLY A 43 33.55 -1.57 -8.54
C GLY A 43 33.28 -2.94 -9.16
N MET A 44 32.04 -3.45 -9.04
CA MET A 44 31.65 -4.70 -9.71
C MET A 44 31.92 -4.67 -11.21
N PHE A 45 31.70 -3.53 -11.86
CA PHE A 45 32.25 -3.15 -13.15
C PHE A 45 33.24 -2.00 -12.90
N THR A 46 34.49 -2.14 -13.32
CA THR A 46 35.37 -0.98 -13.30
C THR A 46 34.84 0.03 -14.31
N THR A 47 34.50 1.22 -13.84
CA THR A 47 33.97 2.29 -14.67
C THR A 47 35.08 3.27 -15.03
N TYR A 48 35.26 3.53 -16.33
CA TYR A 48 36.21 4.50 -16.86
C TYR A 48 35.43 5.69 -17.39
N ARG A 49 35.80 6.91 -16.89
CA ARG A 49 35.18 8.16 -17.32
C ARG A 49 36.21 9.02 -18.05
N ASN A 50 35.88 9.39 -19.29
CA ASN A 50 36.67 10.34 -20.10
C ASN A 50 35.72 11.45 -20.59
N GLY A 51 35.57 12.50 -19.80
CA GLY A 51 34.59 13.54 -20.03
C GLY A 51 33.18 13.00 -19.99
N ASP A 52 32.44 13.10 -21.10
CA ASP A 52 31.06 12.55 -21.23
C ASP A 52 31.01 11.06 -21.64
N ARG A 53 32.13 10.46 -21.99
CA ARG A 53 32.19 9.04 -22.34
C ARG A 53 32.39 8.20 -21.10
N LEU A 54 31.62 7.13 -20.98
CA LEU A 54 31.70 6.15 -19.91
C LEU A 54 31.84 4.76 -20.47
N TYR A 55 32.74 3.99 -19.89
CA TYR A 55 32.97 2.59 -20.25
C TYR A 55 32.88 1.72 -18.99
N TRP A 56 32.28 0.54 -19.15
CA TRP A 56 32.35 -0.52 -18.16
C TRP A 56 33.32 -1.60 -18.64
N GLU A 57 34.26 -1.94 -17.78
CA GLU A 57 34.96 -3.20 -17.87
C GLU A 57 34.20 -4.25 -17.10
N VAL A 58 33.56 -5.17 -17.85
CA VAL A 58 32.69 -6.21 -17.32
C VAL A 58 33.50 -7.49 -17.19
N PRO A 59 33.73 -8.00 -15.95
CA PRO A 59 34.36 -9.31 -15.74
C PRO A 59 33.51 -10.44 -16.29
N ASP A 60 34.16 -11.44 -16.91
CA ASP A 60 33.46 -12.64 -17.44
C ASP A 60 32.74 -13.43 -16.36
N SER A 61 33.17 -13.34 -15.09
CA SER A 61 32.50 -13.95 -13.92
C SER A 61 31.11 -13.37 -13.64
N LEU A 62 30.81 -12.18 -14.15
CA LEU A 62 29.49 -11.52 -13.98
C LEU A 62 28.56 -11.76 -15.18
N LEU A 63 29.04 -12.43 -16.24
CA LEU A 63 28.18 -12.79 -17.35
C LEU A 63 27.15 -13.85 -16.94
N GLY A 64 25.89 -13.64 -17.33
CA GLY A 64 24.76 -14.48 -16.92
C GLY A 64 24.23 -14.20 -15.51
N ARG A 65 24.91 -13.38 -14.69
CA ARG A 65 24.40 -12.90 -13.41
C ARG A 65 23.29 -11.86 -13.63
N GLU A 66 22.41 -11.72 -12.67
CA GLU A 66 21.29 -10.79 -12.73
C GLU A 66 21.56 -9.54 -11.90
N PHE A 67 21.10 -8.42 -12.44
CA PHE A 67 21.22 -7.11 -11.82
C PHE A 67 19.84 -6.49 -11.65
N ALA A 68 19.61 -5.86 -10.49
CA ALA A 68 18.45 -5.02 -10.23
C ALA A 68 18.84 -3.55 -10.38
N VAL A 69 17.96 -2.78 -10.99
CA VAL A 69 18.12 -1.33 -11.17
C VAL A 69 16.99 -0.62 -10.47
N THR A 70 17.34 0.30 -9.57
CA THR A 70 16.39 1.22 -8.94
C THR A 70 16.80 2.65 -9.23
N THR A 71 15.82 3.53 -9.40
CA THR A 71 16.04 4.97 -9.54
C THR A 71 15.32 5.70 -8.42
N THR A 72 16.05 6.50 -7.65
CA THR A 72 15.50 7.33 -6.56
C THR A 72 15.50 8.79 -6.97
N ILE A 73 14.40 9.49 -6.77
CA ILE A 73 14.34 10.95 -6.97
C ILE A 73 15.07 11.61 -5.80
N LEU A 74 16.09 12.41 -6.06
CA LEU A 74 16.87 13.13 -5.05
C LEU A 74 16.42 14.58 -4.90
N ALA A 75 16.09 15.22 -6.02
CA ALA A 75 15.53 16.57 -6.04
C ALA A 75 14.61 16.75 -7.26
N THR A 76 13.62 17.60 -7.10
CA THR A 76 12.65 17.93 -8.15
C THR A 76 12.62 19.44 -8.38
N PRO A 77 12.23 19.92 -9.57
CA PRO A 77 11.98 21.34 -9.79
C PRO A 77 10.88 21.83 -8.87
N ALA A 78 11.04 22.98 -8.26
CA ALA A 78 9.99 23.62 -7.48
C ALA A 78 8.78 23.91 -8.35
N CYS A 79 7.60 23.41 -7.97
CA CYS A 79 6.34 23.68 -8.65
C CYS A 79 5.28 24.14 -7.63
N PRO A 80 5.09 25.45 -7.46
CA PRO A 80 4.34 26.02 -6.34
C PRO A 80 2.86 25.61 -6.27
N TYR A 81 2.28 25.09 -7.35
CA TYR A 81 0.84 24.78 -7.41
C TYR A 81 0.52 23.29 -7.52
N ARG A 82 1.48 22.41 -7.82
CA ARG A 82 1.26 20.97 -7.99
C ARG A 82 1.84 20.10 -6.88
N ASP A 83 2.80 20.60 -6.12
CA ASP A 83 3.53 19.80 -5.14
C ASP A 83 2.71 19.48 -3.88
N MET A 84 1.62 20.24 -3.64
CA MET A 84 0.80 20.03 -2.43
C MET A 84 -0.20 18.87 -2.53
N GLU A 85 -0.41 18.27 -3.72
CA GLU A 85 -1.44 17.24 -3.93
C GLU A 85 -0.91 15.99 -4.67
N LYS A 86 0.38 15.91 -4.98
CA LYS A 86 0.96 14.76 -5.67
C LYS A 86 1.15 13.59 -4.72
N LYS A 87 0.76 12.40 -5.15
CA LYS A 87 1.04 11.15 -4.45
C LYS A 87 2.50 10.71 -4.60
N PHE A 88 3.13 10.99 -5.74
CA PHE A 88 4.50 10.63 -6.07
C PHE A 88 5.22 11.80 -6.75
N GLY A 89 6.53 11.72 -6.83
CA GLY A 89 7.40 12.74 -7.43
C GLY A 89 8.11 13.61 -6.39
N TYR A 90 8.27 13.11 -5.17
CA TYR A 90 9.02 13.75 -4.10
C TYR A 90 10.43 13.19 -4.00
N ALA A 91 11.35 13.98 -3.43
CA ALA A 91 12.64 13.46 -3.03
C ALA A 91 12.47 12.22 -2.14
N GLY A 92 13.21 11.16 -2.46
CA GLY A 92 13.10 9.87 -1.81
C GLY A 92 12.11 8.90 -2.46
N ASP A 93 11.34 9.28 -3.47
CA ASP A 93 10.53 8.31 -4.19
C ASP A 93 11.41 7.39 -5.03
N MET A 94 11.19 6.08 -4.89
CA MET A 94 11.93 5.04 -5.58
C MET A 94 11.09 4.43 -6.71
N ILE A 95 11.75 4.22 -7.84
CA ILE A 95 11.22 3.63 -9.07
C ILE A 95 11.96 2.32 -9.34
N GLY A 96 11.25 1.32 -9.80
CA GLY A 96 11.78 -0.01 -10.03
C GLY A 96 11.42 -0.97 -8.91
N PRO A 97 12.10 -2.13 -8.80
CA PRO A 97 13.26 -2.53 -9.59
C PRO A 97 12.89 -2.99 -11.01
N VAL A 98 13.83 -2.79 -11.91
CA VAL A 98 13.87 -3.46 -13.21
C VAL A 98 15.12 -4.33 -13.28
N PHE A 99 15.11 -5.36 -14.12
CA PHE A 99 16.15 -6.38 -14.10
C PHE A 99 16.81 -6.53 -15.46
N PHE A 100 18.11 -6.84 -15.47
CA PHE A 100 18.82 -7.25 -16.67
C PHE A 100 19.92 -8.27 -16.35
N SER A 101 20.38 -8.95 -17.39
CA SER A 101 21.57 -9.81 -17.39
C SER A 101 22.45 -9.45 -18.57
N LEU A 102 23.76 -9.69 -18.47
CA LEU A 102 24.71 -9.49 -19.56
C LEU A 102 25.16 -10.83 -20.14
N ARG A 103 25.08 -10.99 -21.47
CA ARG A 103 25.51 -12.19 -22.17
C ARG A 103 26.45 -11.83 -23.31
N LYS A 104 27.50 -12.60 -23.50
CA LYS A 104 28.49 -12.41 -24.60
C LYS A 104 28.00 -13.10 -25.85
N GLN A 105 27.87 -12.34 -26.94
CA GLN A 105 27.46 -12.85 -28.25
C GLN A 105 28.40 -12.29 -29.34
N GLY A 106 29.37 -13.09 -29.73
CA GLY A 106 30.40 -12.63 -30.64
C GLY A 106 31.23 -11.46 -30.10
N ASP A 107 31.21 -10.34 -30.80
CA ASP A 107 31.89 -9.10 -30.40
C ASP A 107 30.96 -8.09 -29.72
N GLU A 108 29.88 -8.57 -29.08
CA GLU A 108 28.93 -7.74 -28.35
C GLU A 108 28.65 -8.32 -26.95
N LEU A 109 28.35 -7.46 -26.00
CA LEU A 109 27.64 -7.81 -24.76
C LEU A 109 26.16 -7.45 -24.92
N TRP A 110 25.32 -8.45 -24.82
CA TRP A 110 23.87 -8.28 -24.87
C TRP A 110 23.32 -8.04 -23.47
N MET A 111 22.65 -6.90 -23.30
CA MET A 111 21.83 -6.64 -22.13
C MET A 111 20.45 -7.24 -22.41
N VAL A 112 20.06 -8.25 -21.64
CA VAL A 112 18.84 -9.03 -21.86
C VAL A 112 17.93 -9.03 -20.64
N ASP A 113 16.62 -9.21 -20.87
CA ASP A 113 15.64 -9.51 -19.83
C ASP A 113 15.87 -10.93 -19.28
N PRO A 114 16.06 -11.13 -17.98
CA PRO A 114 16.25 -12.46 -17.39
C PRO A 114 15.04 -13.40 -17.49
N LEU A 115 13.84 -12.88 -17.88
CA LEU A 115 12.63 -13.67 -18.14
C LEU A 115 12.18 -14.56 -16.96
N ASN A 116 12.24 -14.03 -15.74
CA ASN A 116 11.95 -14.76 -14.50
C ASN A 116 10.45 -15.02 -14.22
N GLU A 117 9.58 -14.74 -15.18
CA GLU A 117 8.13 -14.93 -15.06
C GLU A 117 7.69 -16.41 -15.14
N ARG A 118 8.61 -17.30 -15.52
CA ARG A 118 8.35 -18.73 -15.73
C ARG A 118 9.27 -19.61 -14.91
N ILE A 119 8.71 -20.66 -14.36
CA ILE A 119 9.46 -21.74 -13.69
C ILE A 119 9.24 -23.02 -14.49
N VAL A 120 10.33 -23.69 -14.86
CA VAL A 120 10.29 -25.02 -15.46
C VAL A 120 10.85 -26.00 -14.44
N GLU A 121 9.97 -26.81 -13.84
CA GLU A 121 10.36 -27.82 -12.86
C GLU A 121 10.65 -29.16 -13.57
N GLY A 122 11.94 -29.51 -13.66
CA GLY A 122 12.40 -30.75 -14.30
C GLY A 122 12.44 -30.65 -15.84
N THR A 123 13.04 -31.66 -16.44
CA THR A 123 13.16 -31.81 -17.90
C THR A 123 12.32 -32.95 -18.46
N ALA A 124 11.64 -33.70 -17.61
CA ALA A 124 10.76 -34.82 -17.97
C ALA A 124 9.33 -34.30 -18.14
N GLY A 125 8.65 -34.82 -19.20
CA GLY A 125 7.29 -34.45 -19.54
C GLY A 125 7.20 -33.47 -20.72
N THR A 126 6.03 -33.45 -21.35
CA THR A 126 5.83 -32.73 -22.62
C THR A 126 5.86 -31.23 -22.44
N TYR A 127 5.12 -30.72 -21.45
CA TYR A 127 5.00 -29.26 -21.21
C TYR A 127 6.29 -28.66 -20.66
N ALA A 128 6.98 -29.33 -19.74
CA ALA A 128 8.28 -28.90 -19.24
C ALA A 128 9.31 -28.80 -20.36
N ARG A 129 9.35 -29.81 -21.26
CA ARG A 129 10.26 -29.78 -22.43
C ARG A 129 9.95 -28.65 -23.41
N ILE A 130 8.65 -28.41 -23.70
CA ILE A 130 8.24 -27.32 -24.59
C ILE A 130 8.56 -25.97 -23.96
N ALA A 131 8.30 -25.79 -22.67
CA ALA A 131 8.60 -24.55 -21.97
C ALA A 131 10.12 -24.27 -21.91
N ALA A 132 10.94 -25.32 -21.68
CA ALA A 132 12.38 -25.20 -21.67
C ALA A 132 12.98 -24.86 -23.07
N GLN A 133 12.30 -25.25 -24.15
CA GLN A 133 12.69 -24.93 -25.52
C GLN A 133 12.27 -23.55 -26.00
N ARG A 134 11.36 -22.89 -25.28
CA ARG A 134 10.88 -21.53 -25.58
C ARG A 134 11.78 -20.50 -24.95
N GLY A 135 12.84 -20.09 -25.60
CA GLY A 135 13.67 -19.08 -24.97
C GLY A 135 14.60 -18.37 -25.92
N ASN A 136 14.07 -17.54 -26.82
CA ASN A 136 14.91 -16.45 -27.34
C ASN A 136 14.96 -15.35 -26.27
N ASP A 137 16.17 -14.85 -25.98
CA ASP A 137 16.37 -13.73 -25.08
C ASP A 137 15.57 -12.50 -25.54
N ARG A 138 14.94 -11.78 -24.63
CA ARG A 138 14.48 -10.41 -24.90
C ARG A 138 15.68 -9.49 -24.82
N LEU A 139 16.23 -9.14 -26.00
CA LEU A 139 17.34 -8.22 -26.08
C LEU A 139 16.88 -6.79 -25.80
N TYR A 140 17.37 -6.20 -24.72
CA TYR A 140 17.19 -4.78 -24.42
C TYR A 140 18.16 -3.92 -25.24
N LYS A 141 19.46 -4.29 -25.25
CA LYS A 141 20.48 -3.53 -25.96
C LYS A 141 21.69 -4.42 -26.29
N ALA A 142 22.21 -4.31 -27.50
CA ALA A 142 23.50 -4.84 -27.87
C ALA A 142 24.58 -3.76 -27.63
N LEU A 143 25.65 -4.13 -26.94
CA LEU A 143 26.77 -3.28 -26.56
C LEU A 143 28.03 -3.77 -27.32
N PRO A 144 28.51 -3.05 -28.31
CA PRO A 144 29.75 -3.43 -28.98
C PRO A 144 30.92 -3.44 -28.00
N ILE A 145 31.70 -4.52 -28.00
CA ILE A 145 32.93 -4.64 -27.23
C ILE A 145 33.99 -3.79 -27.88
N ARG A 146 34.52 -2.82 -27.13
CA ARG A 146 35.54 -1.88 -27.61
C ARG A 146 36.96 -2.40 -27.44
N ALA A 147 37.19 -3.17 -26.37
CA ALA A 147 38.46 -3.81 -26.05
C ALA A 147 38.20 -5.04 -25.17
N LYS A 148 39.15 -5.94 -25.07
CA LYS A 148 39.07 -7.18 -24.29
C LYS A 148 40.35 -7.36 -23.48
N SER A 149 40.24 -7.95 -22.29
CA SER A 149 41.34 -8.60 -21.60
C SER A 149 41.12 -10.11 -21.59
N GLU A 150 41.99 -10.86 -20.91
CA GLU A 150 41.82 -12.30 -20.77
C GLU A 150 40.51 -12.71 -20.09
N ARG A 151 39.95 -11.85 -19.19
CA ARG A 151 38.83 -12.17 -18.31
C ARG A 151 37.78 -11.07 -18.22
N SER A 152 37.82 -10.09 -19.10
CA SER A 152 36.88 -8.99 -19.12
C SER A 152 36.63 -8.41 -20.51
N SER A 153 35.54 -7.70 -20.67
CA SER A 153 35.17 -7.00 -21.91
C SER A 153 34.83 -5.54 -21.59
N LEU A 154 35.38 -4.59 -22.37
CA LEU A 154 35.11 -3.17 -22.27
C LEU A 154 33.99 -2.75 -23.20
N VAL A 155 32.93 -2.12 -22.65
CA VAL A 155 31.80 -1.62 -23.44
C VAL A 155 31.50 -0.15 -23.10
N GLU A 156 31.04 0.61 -24.08
CA GLU A 156 30.64 2.00 -23.87
C GLU A 156 29.20 2.09 -23.36
N VAL A 157 28.97 2.80 -22.26
CA VAL A 157 27.68 2.84 -21.55
C VAL A 157 27.11 4.25 -21.32
N GLY A 158 27.84 5.31 -21.66
CA GLY A 158 27.43 6.69 -21.36
C GLY A 158 26.05 7.04 -21.93
N SER A 159 25.77 6.68 -23.17
CA SER A 159 24.47 6.92 -23.80
C SER A 159 23.36 6.07 -23.16
N ILE A 160 23.68 4.86 -22.67
CA ILE A 160 22.71 3.95 -22.07
C ILE A 160 22.24 4.50 -20.72
N LEU A 161 23.17 4.91 -19.88
CA LEU A 161 22.85 5.49 -18.57
C LEU A 161 22.01 6.75 -18.68
N LYS A 162 22.20 7.52 -19.76
CA LYS A 162 21.40 8.71 -20.04
C LYS A 162 20.06 8.37 -20.68
N ASP A 163 20.01 7.52 -21.68
CA ASP A 163 18.88 7.42 -22.63
C ASP A 163 18.06 6.17 -22.54
N PHE A 164 18.59 5.09 -21.96
CA PHE A 164 17.89 3.81 -21.97
C PHE A 164 16.75 3.82 -20.93
N PRO A 165 15.51 3.41 -21.29
CA PRO A 165 14.36 3.51 -20.41
C PRO A 165 14.54 2.85 -19.05
N LEU A 166 15.26 1.71 -18.94
CA LEU A 166 15.52 1.05 -17.64
C LEU A 166 16.25 1.92 -16.62
N PHE A 167 16.93 2.98 -17.06
CA PHE A 167 17.76 3.85 -16.23
C PHE A 167 17.19 5.25 -16.08
N THR A 168 15.99 5.52 -16.61
CA THR A 168 15.39 6.84 -16.64
C THR A 168 14.07 6.89 -15.89
N LEU A 169 13.53 8.09 -15.67
CA LEU A 169 12.21 8.28 -15.07
C LEU A 169 11.05 7.90 -16.01
N ASP A 170 11.34 7.63 -17.29
CA ASP A 170 10.32 7.41 -18.33
C ASP A 170 9.56 6.08 -18.17
N ILE A 171 10.07 5.14 -17.35
CA ILE A 171 9.41 3.86 -17.06
C ILE A 171 8.17 4.03 -16.18
N VAL A 172 8.00 5.19 -15.60
CA VAL A 172 7.07 5.35 -14.50
C VAL A 172 5.66 5.50 -14.98
N SER A 173 4.83 4.54 -14.67
CA SER A 173 3.36 4.59 -14.73
C SER A 173 2.73 5.44 -13.61
N PHE A 174 3.53 6.21 -12.87
CA PHE A 174 3.03 7.14 -11.88
C PHE A 174 2.69 8.47 -12.54
N ASP A 175 1.70 9.19 -12.05
CA ASP A 175 1.29 10.54 -12.48
C ASP A 175 2.38 11.61 -12.28
N LEU A 176 3.61 11.30 -12.72
CA LEU A 176 4.70 12.26 -12.77
C LEU A 176 4.53 13.13 -14.02
N SER A 177 4.05 14.34 -13.86
CA SER A 177 4.07 15.36 -14.92
C SER A 177 5.50 15.85 -15.14
N ILE A 178 6.37 15.01 -15.68
CA ILE A 178 7.79 15.35 -15.86
C ILE A 178 8.09 16.10 -17.15
N GLY A 179 7.13 16.18 -18.06
CA GLY A 179 7.30 16.89 -19.34
C GLY A 179 8.20 16.18 -20.35
N SER A 180 8.64 16.90 -21.39
CA SER A 180 9.50 16.37 -22.46
C SER A 180 10.97 16.39 -22.05
N ARG A 181 11.68 15.29 -22.28
CA ARG A 181 13.09 15.16 -21.91
C ARG A 181 14.03 15.95 -22.80
N GLN A 182 15.05 16.61 -22.20
CA GLN A 182 16.11 17.35 -22.84
C GLN A 182 17.43 16.58 -22.71
N ARG A 183 17.59 15.49 -23.48
CA ARG A 183 18.65 14.48 -23.34
C ARG A 183 20.07 15.03 -23.44
N ASP A 184 20.28 16.05 -24.29
CA ASP A 184 21.54 16.75 -24.49
C ASP A 184 22.00 17.54 -23.26
N LYS A 185 21.09 17.81 -22.32
CA LYS A 185 21.37 18.57 -21.09
C LYS A 185 21.55 17.71 -19.85
N ASP A 186 21.37 16.39 -19.98
CA ASP A 186 21.60 15.45 -18.88
C ASP A 186 23.10 15.29 -18.61
N HIS A 187 23.49 15.23 -17.35
CA HIS A 187 24.88 14.98 -16.98
C HIS A 187 24.99 14.11 -15.71
N ILE A 188 26.01 13.28 -15.66
CA ILE A 188 26.35 12.44 -14.52
C ILE A 188 27.25 13.26 -13.59
N LYS A 189 26.73 13.56 -12.39
CA LYS A 189 27.42 14.35 -11.37
C LYS A 189 28.49 13.53 -10.66
N GLU A 190 28.12 12.30 -10.25
CA GLU A 190 28.97 11.45 -9.42
C GLU A 190 28.75 9.98 -9.79
N ILE A 191 29.77 9.17 -9.61
CA ILE A 191 29.76 7.72 -9.77
C ILE A 191 30.50 7.10 -8.60
N THR A 192 29.88 6.14 -7.90
CA THR A 192 30.49 5.40 -6.81
C THR A 192 30.40 3.91 -7.10
N GLY A 193 31.51 3.19 -7.01
CA GLY A 193 31.58 1.76 -7.27
C GLY A 193 31.83 0.95 -6.00
N TYR A 194 31.10 -0.17 -5.87
CA TYR A 194 31.29 -1.19 -4.83
C TYR A 194 31.41 -2.57 -5.46
N GLN A 195 31.78 -3.57 -4.68
CA GLN A 195 31.97 -4.94 -5.21
C GLN A 195 30.68 -5.57 -5.74
N ASP A 196 29.52 -5.12 -5.25
CA ASP A 196 28.21 -5.70 -5.55
C ASP A 196 27.22 -4.66 -6.12
N ARG A 197 27.62 -3.39 -6.28
CA ARG A 197 26.74 -2.33 -6.79
C ARG A 197 27.50 -1.14 -7.39
N LEU A 198 26.80 -0.42 -8.25
CA LEU A 198 27.22 0.87 -8.80
C LEU A 198 26.14 1.92 -8.53
N LEU A 199 26.56 3.09 -8.07
CA LEU A 199 25.70 4.23 -7.81
C LEU A 199 26.03 5.38 -8.76
N PHE A 200 24.99 6.02 -9.32
CA PHE A 200 25.14 7.17 -10.20
C PHE A 200 24.24 8.31 -9.73
N HIS A 201 24.78 9.47 -9.48
CA HIS A 201 24.01 10.70 -9.30
C HIS A 201 23.90 11.41 -10.65
N ILE A 202 22.68 11.51 -11.20
CA ILE A 202 22.41 12.02 -12.54
C ILE A 202 21.46 13.21 -12.46
N SER A 203 21.86 14.37 -12.99
CA SER A 203 20.97 15.48 -13.25
C SER A 203 20.27 15.28 -14.60
N ARG A 204 18.95 15.30 -14.59
CA ARG A 204 18.10 15.10 -15.77
C ARG A 204 17.24 16.32 -16.03
N LYS A 205 17.15 16.73 -17.28
CA LYS A 205 16.40 17.92 -17.69
C LYS A 205 15.12 17.55 -18.41
N TYR A 206 14.00 18.07 -17.92
CA TYR A 206 12.68 17.90 -18.55
C TYR A 206 12.02 19.26 -18.79
N GLY A 207 11.53 19.47 -20.02
CA GLY A 207 10.80 20.69 -20.39
C GLY A 207 9.32 20.55 -20.06
N ASN A 208 8.77 21.43 -19.25
CA ASN A 208 7.35 21.50 -18.95
C ASN A 208 6.68 22.58 -19.81
N SER A 209 5.48 22.23 -20.32
CA SER A 209 4.64 23.18 -21.04
C SER A 209 4.08 24.25 -20.10
N SER A 210 3.74 25.40 -20.65
CA SER A 210 2.97 26.41 -19.93
C SER A 210 1.66 25.81 -19.37
N LEU A 211 1.28 26.22 -18.18
CA LEU A 211 0.06 25.80 -17.51
C LEU A 211 -0.86 27.00 -17.33
N ARG A 212 -2.10 26.88 -17.80
CA ARG A 212 -3.14 27.87 -17.57
C ARG A 212 -4.18 27.31 -16.61
N LEU A 213 -4.25 27.88 -15.42
CA LEU A 213 -5.28 27.57 -14.44
C LEU A 213 -6.44 28.59 -14.56
N PRO A 214 -7.71 28.19 -14.38
CA PRO A 214 -8.84 29.13 -14.40
C PRO A 214 -8.62 30.25 -13.38
N GLY A 215 -8.70 31.51 -13.83
CA GLY A 215 -8.55 32.70 -12.99
C GLY A 215 -7.11 33.06 -12.58
N GLN A 216 -6.11 32.35 -13.10
CA GLN A 216 -4.70 32.61 -12.84
C GLN A 216 -3.95 33.00 -14.12
N PRO A 217 -2.87 33.81 -14.04
CA PRO A 217 -2.02 34.04 -15.20
C PRO A 217 -1.35 32.73 -15.65
N GLU A 218 -1.15 32.59 -16.97
CA GLU A 218 -0.46 31.43 -17.54
C GLU A 218 0.98 31.36 -17.03
N THR A 219 1.40 30.23 -16.47
CA THR A 219 2.78 30.00 -16.10
C THR A 219 3.63 29.77 -17.35
N PRO A 220 4.79 30.40 -17.50
CA PRO A 220 5.64 30.16 -18.65
C PRO A 220 6.16 28.72 -18.68
N SER A 221 6.47 28.22 -19.89
CA SER A 221 7.19 26.96 -20.03
C SER A 221 8.58 27.06 -19.40
N TYR A 222 9.04 25.99 -18.78
CA TYR A 222 10.36 25.93 -18.13
C TYR A 222 11.03 24.57 -18.35
N ILE A 223 12.35 24.54 -18.16
CA ILE A 223 13.12 23.29 -18.09
C ILE A 223 13.38 23.02 -16.61
N GLY A 224 12.85 21.92 -16.12
CA GLY A 224 13.04 21.47 -14.74
C GLY A 224 14.27 20.59 -14.59
N ASP A 225 14.99 20.75 -13.50
CA ASP A 225 16.14 19.93 -13.12
C ASP A 225 15.69 18.85 -12.12
N TRP A 226 15.87 17.58 -12.53
CA TRP A 226 15.56 16.41 -11.71
C TRP A 226 16.87 15.73 -11.34
N ASP A 227 17.24 15.78 -10.08
CA ASP A 227 18.34 14.98 -9.58
C ASP A 227 17.86 13.56 -9.26
N THR A 228 18.51 12.57 -9.83
CA THR A 228 18.18 11.16 -9.66
C THR A 228 19.38 10.36 -9.21
N GLY A 229 19.17 9.45 -8.28
CA GLY A 229 20.14 8.43 -7.88
C GLY A 229 19.79 7.11 -8.55
N LEU A 230 20.70 6.59 -9.37
CA LEU A 230 20.55 5.27 -9.99
C LEU A 230 21.42 4.29 -9.21
N CYS A 231 20.83 3.19 -8.77
CA CYS A 231 21.53 2.06 -8.15
C CYS A 231 21.41 0.83 -9.05
N ILE A 232 22.55 0.29 -9.49
CA ILE A 232 22.64 -1.01 -10.18
C ILE A 232 23.25 -1.99 -9.19
N ARG A 233 22.48 -2.97 -8.74
CA ARG A 233 22.87 -3.94 -7.72
C ARG A 233 22.96 -5.34 -8.30
N LEU A 234 24.04 -6.06 -8.00
CA LEU A 234 24.21 -7.48 -8.31
C LEU A 234 23.31 -8.29 -7.37
N LEU A 235 22.44 -9.12 -7.94
CA LEU A 235 21.59 -10.01 -7.15
C LEU A 235 22.38 -11.23 -6.65
N SER A 236 21.96 -11.81 -5.53
CA SER A 236 22.51 -13.04 -5.01
C SER A 236 22.50 -14.14 -6.05
N GLU A 237 23.55 -14.93 -6.13
CA GLU A 237 23.60 -16.09 -7.03
C GLU A 237 22.56 -17.14 -6.65
N GLN A 238 22.32 -17.28 -5.34
CA GLN A 238 21.27 -18.16 -4.85
C GLN A 238 20.06 -17.31 -4.44
N PRO A 239 18.94 -17.37 -5.18
CA PRO A 239 17.71 -16.71 -4.79
C PRO A 239 17.23 -17.20 -3.41
N LEU A 240 16.50 -16.34 -2.71
CA LEU A 240 15.81 -16.75 -1.49
C LEU A 240 14.85 -17.91 -1.82
N GLU A 241 14.67 -18.86 -0.91
CA GLU A 241 13.69 -19.91 -1.08
C GLU A 241 12.28 -19.29 -1.21
N ALA A 242 11.64 -19.49 -2.35
CA ALA A 242 10.30 -18.98 -2.61
C ALA A 242 9.26 -19.72 -1.75
N VAL A 243 8.32 -18.99 -1.19
CA VAL A 243 7.21 -19.51 -0.37
C VAL A 243 5.91 -19.27 -1.11
N THR A 244 5.09 -20.32 -1.28
CA THR A 244 3.78 -20.16 -1.93
C THR A 244 2.82 -19.33 -1.09
N ALA A 245 1.98 -18.51 -1.77
CA ALA A 245 1.05 -17.59 -1.11
C ALA A 245 -0.26 -18.27 -0.67
N ASP A 246 -0.22 -19.54 -0.28
CA ASP A 246 -1.41 -20.35 0.02
C ASP A 246 -2.14 -19.91 1.32
N GLY A 247 -1.53 -19.05 2.12
CA GLY A 247 -2.09 -18.58 3.40
C GLY A 247 -2.77 -17.21 3.34
N GLY A 248 -2.79 -16.55 2.17
CA GLY A 248 -3.16 -15.13 2.10
C GLY A 248 -2.16 -14.25 2.84
N SER A 249 -2.51 -13.04 3.17
CA SER A 249 -1.73 -12.15 4.05
C SER A 249 -0.59 -11.37 3.44
N TYR A 250 0.02 -11.83 2.36
CA TYR A 250 1.22 -11.23 1.79
C TYR A 250 1.02 -10.73 0.37
N PHE A 251 1.63 -9.61 0.04
CA PHE A 251 1.87 -9.26 -1.35
C PHE A 251 2.63 -10.39 -2.03
N ALA A 252 2.26 -10.71 -3.27
CA ALA A 252 2.82 -11.85 -3.96
C ALA A 252 3.23 -11.51 -5.39
N ILE A 253 4.18 -12.28 -5.91
CA ILE A 253 4.52 -12.34 -7.34
C ILE A 253 3.88 -13.58 -7.96
N GLY A 254 3.24 -13.42 -9.12
CA GLY A 254 2.68 -14.53 -9.89
C GLY A 254 3.68 -15.09 -10.88
N LYS A 255 3.80 -16.43 -10.97
CA LYS A 255 4.63 -17.12 -11.96
C LYS A 255 3.87 -18.23 -12.67
N GLU A 256 4.18 -18.43 -13.94
CA GLU A 256 3.76 -19.63 -14.66
C GLU A 256 4.71 -20.79 -14.34
N VAL A 257 4.17 -21.89 -13.84
CA VAL A 257 4.95 -23.09 -13.50
C VAL A 257 4.59 -24.22 -14.47
N PHE A 258 5.61 -24.81 -15.06
CA PHE A 258 5.51 -25.96 -15.97
C PHE A 258 6.16 -27.16 -15.29
N GLU A 259 5.37 -28.16 -14.93
CA GLU A 259 5.83 -29.35 -14.24
C GLU A 259 5.38 -30.61 -15.00
N GLY A 260 6.32 -31.39 -15.51
CA GLY A 260 6.05 -32.68 -16.15
C GLY A 260 5.12 -32.58 -17.37
N ASP A 261 4.04 -33.36 -17.34
CA ASP A 261 2.99 -33.41 -18.37
C ASP A 261 1.75 -32.54 -18.00
N ASN A 262 1.82 -31.79 -16.90
CA ASN A 262 0.76 -30.87 -16.52
C ASN A 262 0.81 -29.59 -17.39
N PRO A 263 -0.36 -29.07 -17.80
CA PRO A 263 -0.41 -27.74 -18.39
C PRO A 263 0.10 -26.71 -17.38
N SER A 264 0.53 -25.55 -17.85
CA SER A 264 0.99 -24.46 -16.97
C SER A 264 -0.03 -24.15 -15.89
N CYS A 265 0.43 -24.01 -14.66
CA CYS A 265 -0.38 -23.45 -13.57
C CYS A 265 0.25 -22.13 -13.08
N ARG A 266 -0.57 -21.18 -12.69
CA ARG A 266 -0.09 -19.94 -12.08
C ARG A 266 0.05 -20.17 -10.58
N LYS A 267 1.27 -20.04 -10.07
CA LYS A 267 1.56 -20.03 -8.62
C LYS A 267 1.91 -18.62 -8.20
N ALA A 268 1.47 -18.24 -7.00
CA ALA A 268 1.85 -16.97 -6.36
C ALA A 268 2.86 -17.25 -5.25
N PHE A 269 3.88 -16.40 -5.14
CA PHE A 269 4.92 -16.49 -4.14
C PHE A 269 4.98 -15.19 -3.35
N ILE A 270 5.05 -15.29 -2.00
CA ILE A 270 5.03 -14.14 -1.12
C ILE A 270 6.26 -13.25 -1.28
N LYS A 271 6.08 -11.95 -1.06
CA LYS A 271 7.17 -10.99 -0.93
C LYS A 271 7.65 -10.94 0.51
N ARG A 272 8.95 -11.10 0.76
CA ARG A 272 9.53 -11.03 2.10
C ARG A 272 11.02 -10.69 2.08
N TRP A 273 11.55 -10.18 3.17
CA TRP A 273 12.98 -9.97 3.35
C TRP A 273 13.71 -11.30 3.52
N ARG A 274 15.00 -11.33 3.16
CA ARG A 274 15.90 -12.43 3.45
C ARG A 274 16.28 -12.41 4.94
N LEU A 275 15.77 -13.36 5.70
CA LEU A 275 16.25 -13.65 7.06
C LEU A 275 16.76 -15.09 7.10
N GLU A 276 18.04 -15.25 7.35
CA GLU A 276 18.73 -16.53 7.36
C GLU A 276 19.36 -16.77 8.72
N VAL A 277 19.37 -18.03 9.16
CA VAL A 277 20.04 -18.47 10.37
C VAL A 277 21.50 -18.80 10.02
N ARG A 278 22.44 -18.33 10.84
CA ARG A 278 23.85 -18.66 10.69
C ARG A 278 24.04 -20.18 10.80
N PRO A 279 24.95 -20.78 10.02
CA PRO A 279 25.18 -22.24 10.08
C PRO A 279 25.41 -22.78 11.51
N GLU A 280 26.16 -22.05 12.32
CA GLU A 280 26.49 -22.40 13.73
C GLU A 280 25.26 -22.31 14.65
N ASP A 281 24.27 -21.49 14.34
CA ASP A 281 23.07 -21.31 15.16
C ASP A 281 21.90 -22.22 14.72
N ARG A 282 22.04 -22.97 13.62
CA ARG A 282 20.95 -23.74 13.03
C ARG A 282 20.39 -24.81 13.99
N GLU A 283 21.24 -25.48 14.73
CA GLU A 283 20.79 -26.49 15.71
C GLU A 283 20.02 -25.86 16.87
N ARG A 284 20.46 -24.71 17.36
CA ARG A 284 19.82 -23.95 18.43
C ARG A 284 18.45 -23.46 17.98
N TYR A 285 18.37 -22.89 16.76
CA TYR A 285 17.12 -22.45 16.16
C TYR A 285 16.11 -23.59 16.04
N MET A 286 16.55 -24.76 15.57
CA MET A 286 15.66 -25.92 15.42
C MET A 286 15.20 -26.50 16.76
N LYS A 287 15.89 -26.21 17.86
CA LYS A 287 15.46 -26.51 19.24
C LYS A 287 14.50 -25.44 19.82
N GLY A 288 14.21 -24.39 19.08
CA GLY A 288 13.32 -23.30 19.51
C GLY A 288 14.02 -22.20 20.30
N GLU A 289 15.35 -22.12 20.29
CA GLU A 289 16.08 -20.99 20.86
C GLU A 289 16.03 -19.78 19.89
N LEU A 290 15.96 -18.58 20.46
CA LEU A 290 16.05 -17.34 19.68
C LEU A 290 17.49 -17.11 19.21
N VAL A 291 17.66 -16.89 17.90
CA VAL A 291 18.96 -16.60 17.28
C VAL A 291 18.92 -15.26 16.54
N GLU A 292 20.07 -14.66 16.31
CA GLU A 292 20.18 -13.49 15.45
C GLU A 292 20.23 -13.92 13.99
N PRO A 293 19.55 -13.18 13.09
CA PRO A 293 19.68 -13.45 11.66
C PRO A 293 21.09 -13.10 11.16
N VAL A 294 21.47 -13.64 10.01
CA VAL A 294 22.73 -13.28 9.33
C VAL A 294 22.78 -11.77 9.10
N GLN A 295 21.69 -11.20 8.62
CA GLN A 295 21.51 -9.77 8.41
C GLN A 295 20.14 -9.33 8.94
N PRO A 296 20.08 -8.42 9.91
CA PRO A 296 18.83 -7.84 10.38
C PRO A 296 18.27 -6.81 9.37
N ILE A 297 16.97 -6.53 9.46
CA ILE A 297 16.28 -5.49 8.71
C ILE A 297 16.46 -4.18 9.47
N ILE A 298 17.28 -3.26 8.97
CA ILE A 298 17.54 -1.96 9.61
C ILE A 298 16.97 -0.84 8.75
N PHE A 299 16.03 -0.08 9.31
CA PHE A 299 15.48 1.11 8.66
C PHE A 299 16.29 2.35 9.04
N TYR A 300 16.66 3.13 8.04
CA TYR A 300 17.38 4.40 8.22
C TYR A 300 16.40 5.57 8.12
N ILE A 301 16.38 6.40 9.16
CA ILE A 301 15.45 7.54 9.27
C ILE A 301 16.11 8.78 8.70
N ASP A 302 15.43 9.45 7.79
CA ASP A 302 15.86 10.74 7.22
C ASP A 302 16.16 11.76 8.33
N ARG A 303 17.32 12.42 8.28
CA ARG A 303 17.68 13.47 9.23
C ARG A 303 16.81 14.73 9.12
N ASN A 304 16.08 14.90 8.02
CA ASN A 304 15.05 15.94 7.87
C ASN A 304 13.73 15.60 8.55
N MET A 305 13.63 14.44 9.20
CA MET A 305 12.47 14.06 10.01
C MET A 305 12.31 15.03 11.19
N PRO A 306 11.08 15.52 11.50
CA PRO A 306 10.86 16.31 12.70
C PRO A 306 11.33 15.54 13.95
N GLU A 307 12.22 16.15 14.74
CA GLU A 307 12.91 15.52 15.87
C GLU A 307 11.95 14.81 16.84
N LYS A 308 10.80 15.43 17.11
CA LYS A 308 9.78 14.88 18.02
C LYS A 308 9.19 13.53 17.56
N TYR A 309 9.34 13.14 16.27
CA TYR A 309 8.83 11.87 15.74
C TYR A 309 9.91 10.79 15.58
N ILE A 310 11.19 11.11 15.73
CA ILE A 310 12.28 10.13 15.53
C ILE A 310 12.11 8.91 16.46
N ASN A 311 11.92 9.15 17.76
CA ASN A 311 11.69 8.05 18.72
C ASN A 311 10.41 7.26 18.41
N CYS A 312 9.37 7.94 17.97
CA CYS A 312 8.11 7.32 17.55
C CYS A 312 8.33 6.32 16.39
N ILE A 313 9.16 6.71 15.40
CA ILE A 313 9.49 5.86 14.26
C ILE A 313 10.30 4.64 14.69
N VAL A 314 11.32 4.85 15.52
CA VAL A 314 12.13 3.75 16.07
C VAL A 314 11.26 2.74 16.81
N GLU A 315 10.35 3.21 17.66
CA GLU A 315 9.42 2.32 18.36
C GLU A 315 8.44 1.63 17.43
N ALA A 316 7.89 2.32 16.42
CA ALA A 316 6.97 1.74 15.45
C ALA A 316 7.60 0.56 14.68
N VAL A 317 8.90 0.66 14.35
CA VAL A 317 9.67 -0.42 13.73
C VAL A 317 9.93 -1.54 14.73
N ARG A 318 10.38 -1.21 15.96
CA ARG A 318 10.70 -2.18 17.01
C ARG A 318 9.47 -2.93 17.53
N ASP A 319 8.28 -2.37 17.43
CA ASP A 319 7.02 -3.05 17.80
C ASP A 319 6.83 -4.37 17.03
N TRP A 320 7.47 -4.54 15.87
CA TRP A 320 7.45 -5.80 15.10
C TRP A 320 8.41 -6.86 15.63
N GLN A 321 9.40 -6.51 16.47
CA GLN A 321 10.39 -7.47 16.99
C GLN A 321 9.76 -8.67 17.70
N PRO A 322 8.69 -8.53 18.55
CA PRO A 322 8.04 -9.70 19.15
C PRO A 322 7.42 -10.67 18.14
N ALA A 323 7.03 -10.21 16.95
CA ALA A 323 6.54 -11.09 15.88
C ALA A 323 7.69 -11.91 15.26
N PHE A 324 8.87 -11.30 15.11
CA PHE A 324 10.07 -12.01 14.66
C PHE A 324 10.61 -12.97 15.73
N GLU A 325 10.47 -12.66 17.02
CA GLU A 325 10.79 -13.60 18.11
C GLU A 325 9.90 -14.84 18.06
N GLN A 326 8.62 -14.68 17.75
CA GLN A 326 7.71 -15.80 17.51
C GLN A 326 8.18 -16.66 16.31
N ALA A 327 8.77 -16.03 15.28
CA ALA A 327 9.41 -16.73 14.16
C ALA A 327 10.79 -17.33 14.49
N GLY A 328 11.33 -17.11 15.71
CA GLY A 328 12.61 -17.64 16.17
C GLY A 328 13.81 -16.68 16.08
N PHE A 329 13.59 -15.41 15.73
CA PHE A 329 14.66 -14.43 15.53
C PHE A 329 14.64 -13.31 16.59
N LYS A 330 15.72 -13.14 17.33
CA LYS A 330 15.97 -11.93 18.13
C LYS A 330 16.74 -10.90 17.32
N ASN A 331 16.59 -9.62 17.65
CA ASN A 331 17.28 -8.51 16.98
C ASN A 331 17.14 -8.55 15.43
N ALA A 332 15.95 -8.94 14.94
CA ALA A 332 15.69 -9.13 13.52
C ALA A 332 15.35 -7.83 12.80
N ILE A 333 14.81 -6.85 13.52
CA ILE A 333 14.34 -5.58 12.96
C ILE A 333 14.68 -4.43 13.90
N ASP A 334 15.17 -3.32 13.35
CA ASP A 334 15.47 -2.10 14.11
C ASP A 334 15.40 -0.86 13.20
N ALA A 335 15.48 0.33 13.81
CA ALA A 335 15.63 1.60 13.09
C ALA A 335 16.61 2.52 13.80
N CYS A 336 17.32 3.32 13.00
CA CYS A 336 18.25 4.33 13.50
C CYS A 336 18.25 5.56 12.55
N LEU A 337 18.76 6.68 13.02
CA LEU A 337 19.01 7.82 12.14
C LEU A 337 19.99 7.44 11.03
N ALA A 338 19.74 7.93 9.83
CA ALA A 338 20.70 7.81 8.73
C ALA A 338 22.05 8.40 9.14
N PRO A 339 23.17 7.69 8.90
CA PRO A 339 24.49 8.21 9.24
C PRO A 339 24.82 9.48 8.43
N THR A 340 25.64 10.35 8.99
CA THR A 340 26.26 11.45 8.23
C THR A 340 27.37 10.92 7.33
N ALA A 341 27.81 11.72 6.36
CA ALA A 341 28.96 11.37 5.53
C ALA A 341 30.26 11.17 6.34
N GLU A 342 30.36 11.78 7.53
CA GLU A 342 31.50 11.60 8.44
C GLU A 342 31.41 10.25 9.20
N GLU A 343 30.19 9.83 9.58
CA GLU A 343 29.94 8.58 10.29
C GLU A 343 30.03 7.34 9.36
N ASN A 344 29.52 7.48 8.14
CA ASN A 344 29.60 6.46 7.11
C ASN A 344 29.65 7.10 5.70
N PRO A 345 30.83 7.30 5.12
CA PRO A 345 30.97 7.88 3.79
C PRO A 345 30.40 7.02 2.65
N GLU A 346 30.15 5.74 2.91
CA GLU A 346 29.56 4.82 1.92
C GLU A 346 28.03 4.85 1.89
N PHE A 347 27.40 5.47 2.89
CA PHE A 347 25.95 5.54 2.97
C PHE A 347 25.38 6.50 1.94
N SER A 348 24.38 6.04 1.18
CA SER A 348 23.61 6.91 0.28
C SER A 348 22.12 6.57 0.34
N ILE A 349 21.26 7.59 0.33
CA ILE A 349 19.80 7.44 0.34
C ILE A 349 19.23 6.78 -0.93
N TYR A 350 20.00 6.74 -2.02
CA TYR A 350 19.63 6.07 -3.26
C TYR A 350 20.32 4.72 -3.46
N ASP A 351 21.09 4.27 -2.48
CA ASP A 351 21.55 2.89 -2.41
C ASP A 351 20.39 2.01 -1.93
N SER A 352 19.85 1.20 -2.83
CA SER A 352 18.71 0.34 -2.55
C SER A 352 18.97 -0.74 -1.48
N SER A 353 20.22 -0.90 -1.05
CA SER A 353 20.57 -1.80 0.06
C SER A 353 20.13 -1.30 1.43
N TYR A 354 19.79 -0.02 1.55
CA TYR A 354 19.38 0.61 2.81
C TYR A 354 17.88 0.91 2.80
N PRO A 355 17.04 0.18 3.57
CA PRO A 355 15.65 0.56 3.80
C PRO A 355 15.57 1.96 4.42
N PHE A 356 14.77 2.86 3.87
CA PHE A 356 14.77 4.27 4.23
C PHE A 356 13.36 4.77 4.59
N ILE A 357 13.27 5.69 5.57
CA ILE A 357 12.01 6.34 5.98
C ILE A 357 12.19 7.85 5.86
N SER A 358 11.38 8.49 5.01
CA SER A 358 11.46 9.94 4.75
C SER A 358 10.19 10.69 5.10
N TRP A 359 10.36 11.95 5.51
CA TRP A 359 9.28 12.91 5.71
C TRP A 359 9.14 13.79 4.47
N LYS A 360 7.91 13.87 3.94
CA LYS A 360 7.61 14.61 2.71
C LYS A 360 6.67 15.77 2.99
N ILE A 361 7.04 16.96 2.60
CA ILE A 361 6.18 18.14 2.73
C ILE A 361 5.14 18.06 1.60
N SER A 362 3.90 17.73 1.96
CA SER A 362 2.78 17.59 1.02
C SER A 362 1.46 17.92 1.68
N GLY A 363 0.51 18.46 0.91
CA GLY A 363 -0.90 18.61 1.31
C GLY A 363 -1.69 17.30 1.26
N LEU A 364 -1.12 16.24 0.70
CA LEU A 364 -1.79 14.95 0.59
C LEU A 364 -1.80 14.21 1.94
N ASN A 365 -2.96 13.81 2.40
CA ASN A 365 -3.15 13.07 3.64
C ASN A 365 -2.86 11.58 3.42
N ASN A 366 -1.59 11.18 3.41
CA ASN A 366 -1.20 9.80 3.14
C ASN A 366 0.16 9.43 3.76
N ALA A 367 0.46 8.12 3.76
CA ALA A 367 1.76 7.50 3.89
C ALA A 367 1.80 6.28 2.96
N TYR A 368 2.97 5.72 2.66
CA TYR A 368 3.08 4.50 1.87
C TYR A 368 4.36 3.73 2.20
N GLY A 369 4.25 2.39 2.17
CA GLY A 369 5.35 1.46 2.35
C GLY A 369 5.46 0.49 1.18
N PRO A 370 6.34 0.75 0.18
CA PRO A 370 6.47 -0.11 -0.99
C PRO A 370 7.27 -1.39 -0.68
N THR A 371 7.01 -2.44 -1.47
CA THR A 371 7.70 -3.73 -1.40
C THR A 371 8.38 -4.09 -2.74
N PRO A 372 9.36 -3.33 -3.22
CA PRO A 372 10.13 -3.71 -4.39
C PRO A 372 10.85 -5.03 -4.14
N CYS A 373 10.64 -6.01 -5.01
CA CYS A 373 11.19 -7.36 -4.81
C CYS A 373 11.83 -7.90 -6.09
N GLU A 374 12.76 -8.83 -5.92
CA GLU A 374 13.31 -9.56 -7.06
C GLU A 374 12.30 -10.53 -7.65
N SER A 375 12.35 -10.71 -8.96
CA SER A 375 11.40 -11.52 -9.70
C SER A 375 11.62 -13.04 -9.59
N ARG A 376 12.76 -13.52 -9.07
CA ARG A 376 13.06 -14.96 -8.95
C ARG A 376 12.34 -15.61 -7.78
N SER A 377 12.26 -14.93 -6.61
CA SER A 377 11.82 -15.52 -5.34
C SER A 377 10.78 -14.71 -4.58
N GLY A 378 10.59 -13.43 -4.94
CA GLY A 378 9.82 -12.48 -4.14
C GLY A 378 10.62 -11.86 -3.00
N GLU A 379 11.95 -12.03 -2.96
CA GLU A 379 12.81 -11.36 -1.97
C GLU A 379 12.69 -9.85 -2.09
N ILE A 380 12.30 -9.17 -1.00
CA ILE A 380 12.28 -7.71 -0.94
C ILE A 380 13.73 -7.23 -0.93
N ILE A 381 14.10 -6.39 -1.90
CA ILE A 381 15.48 -5.94 -2.11
C ILE A 381 15.67 -4.45 -1.90
N ALA A 382 14.61 -3.72 -1.74
CA ALA A 382 14.63 -2.26 -1.51
C ALA A 382 13.38 -1.84 -0.74
N CYS A 383 13.47 -0.71 -0.04
CA CYS A 383 12.33 -0.11 0.63
C CYS A 383 12.57 1.39 0.86
N HIS A 384 11.54 2.21 0.61
CA HIS A 384 11.56 3.62 0.94
C HIS A 384 10.16 4.05 1.41
N ILE A 385 9.93 4.09 2.73
CA ILE A 385 8.68 4.56 3.30
C ILE A 385 8.60 6.07 3.18
N GLY A 386 7.49 6.56 2.62
CA GLY A 386 7.19 7.99 2.54
C GLY A 386 6.06 8.39 3.48
N ILE A 387 6.31 9.38 4.33
CA ILE A 387 5.32 9.94 5.25
C ILE A 387 5.04 11.36 4.83
N PHE A 388 3.81 11.68 4.49
CA PHE A 388 3.42 13.05 4.15
C PHE A 388 3.11 13.87 5.40
N SER A 389 3.55 15.12 5.45
CA SER A 389 3.34 16.02 6.60
C SER A 389 1.86 16.19 6.96
N SER A 390 0.98 16.13 5.97
CA SER A 390 -0.47 16.26 6.16
C SER A 390 -1.15 15.00 6.74
N VAL A 391 -0.42 13.92 6.98
CA VAL A 391 -0.94 12.74 7.68
C VAL A 391 -1.48 13.10 9.06
N LEU A 392 -0.90 14.12 9.71
CA LEU A 392 -1.39 14.65 10.98
C LEU A 392 -2.85 15.12 10.90
N ASN A 393 -3.22 15.80 9.82
CA ASN A 393 -4.60 16.24 9.60
C ASN A 393 -5.56 15.05 9.43
N LEU A 394 -5.09 13.98 8.79
CA LEU A 394 -5.87 12.77 8.57
C LEU A 394 -6.16 12.05 9.90
N VAL A 395 -5.11 11.77 10.68
CA VAL A 395 -5.25 11.05 11.95
C VAL A 395 -6.04 11.88 12.99
N GLN A 396 -5.94 13.21 12.94
CA GLN A 396 -6.74 14.10 13.78
C GLN A 396 -8.24 14.01 13.45
N LYS A 397 -8.60 13.97 12.17
CA LYS A 397 -9.99 13.82 11.73
C LYS A 397 -10.57 12.47 12.15
N TRP A 398 -9.81 11.38 11.98
CA TRP A 398 -10.23 10.07 12.44
C TRP A 398 -10.45 10.02 13.95
N TYR A 399 -9.46 10.50 14.71
CA TYR A 399 -9.53 10.47 16.16
C TYR A 399 -10.68 11.31 16.70
N PHE A 400 -10.92 12.49 16.13
CA PHE A 400 -12.05 13.33 16.48
C PHE A 400 -13.40 12.61 16.31
N ALA A 401 -13.66 12.05 15.14
CA ALA A 401 -14.95 11.41 14.86
C ALA A 401 -15.13 10.09 15.64
N GLN A 402 -14.07 9.33 15.85
CA GLN A 402 -14.14 8.01 16.47
C GLN A 402 -13.99 8.04 17.99
N CYS A 403 -13.24 8.99 18.54
CA CYS A 403 -12.95 9.07 19.98
C CYS A 403 -13.42 10.36 20.66
N GLY A 404 -13.92 11.36 19.93
CA GLY A 404 -14.31 12.66 20.48
C GLY A 404 -15.45 12.60 21.51
N ALA A 405 -16.25 11.54 21.53
CA ALA A 405 -17.27 11.32 22.55
C ALA A 405 -16.69 10.88 23.91
N ASN A 406 -15.50 10.26 23.89
CA ASN A 406 -14.88 9.67 25.08
C ASN A 406 -13.61 10.41 25.52
N ASP A 407 -12.88 11.05 24.59
CA ASP A 407 -11.61 11.72 24.86
C ASP A 407 -11.68 13.22 24.62
N PRO A 408 -11.61 14.05 25.69
CA PRO A 408 -11.58 15.51 25.56
C PRO A 408 -10.42 16.03 24.70
N GLN A 409 -9.27 15.35 24.67
CA GLN A 409 -8.10 15.76 23.87
C GLN A 409 -8.39 15.75 22.35
N ALA A 410 -9.36 14.96 21.90
CA ALA A 410 -9.78 14.95 20.48
C ALA A 410 -10.32 16.31 20.01
N TRP A 411 -10.73 17.18 20.93
CA TRP A 411 -11.27 18.51 20.66
C TRP A 411 -10.21 19.58 20.48
N ASP A 412 -8.98 19.35 20.91
CA ASP A 412 -7.89 20.30 20.75
C ASP A 412 -7.67 20.61 19.26
N ILE A 413 -7.42 21.89 18.92
CA ILE A 413 -7.14 22.34 17.56
C ILE A 413 -5.82 21.73 17.07
N VAL A 414 -4.83 21.69 17.95
CA VAL A 414 -3.57 20.99 17.79
C VAL A 414 -3.54 19.90 18.85
N LEU A 415 -3.56 18.65 18.42
CA LEU A 415 -3.52 17.52 19.36
C LEU A 415 -2.28 17.59 20.27
N PRO A 416 -2.37 17.20 21.56
CA PRO A 416 -1.22 17.06 22.43
C PRO A 416 -0.13 16.15 21.81
N ASP A 417 1.14 16.44 22.07
CA ASP A 417 2.26 15.71 21.50
C ASP A 417 2.21 14.19 21.81
N SER A 418 1.75 13.81 23.00
CA SER A 418 1.55 12.41 23.37
C SER A 418 0.52 11.69 22.49
N LEU A 419 -0.57 12.38 22.14
CA LEU A 419 -1.61 11.84 21.27
C LEU A 419 -1.12 11.82 19.80
N GLN A 420 -0.44 12.88 19.33
CA GLN A 420 0.20 12.87 18.00
C GLN A 420 1.17 11.71 17.87
N TYR A 421 1.99 11.47 18.89
CA TYR A 421 2.94 10.35 18.95
C TYR A 421 2.24 9.00 18.74
N GLU A 422 1.16 8.72 19.49
CA GLU A 422 0.43 7.46 19.37
C GLU A 422 -0.23 7.28 17.99
N LEU A 423 -0.77 8.37 17.42
CA LEU A 423 -1.44 8.30 16.13
C LEU A 423 -0.44 8.18 14.95
N ILE A 424 0.71 8.84 15.02
CA ILE A 424 1.80 8.67 14.03
C ILE A 424 2.39 7.27 14.15
N LYS A 425 2.59 6.78 15.39
CA LYS A 425 3.06 5.41 15.62
C LYS A 425 2.14 4.36 14.99
N LEU A 426 0.81 4.57 15.08
CA LEU A 426 -0.18 3.71 14.42
C LEU A 426 0.07 3.64 12.91
N VAL A 427 0.15 4.79 12.24
CA VAL A 427 0.37 4.83 10.78
C VAL A 427 1.69 4.18 10.41
N LEU A 428 2.77 4.51 11.11
CA LEU A 428 4.09 3.97 10.83
C LEU A 428 4.19 2.47 11.05
N THR A 429 3.63 1.95 12.14
CA THR A 429 3.61 0.51 12.39
C THR A 429 2.88 -0.24 11.27
N HIS A 430 1.80 0.35 10.74
CA HIS A 430 1.05 -0.19 9.59
C HIS A 430 1.93 -0.17 8.31
N GLU A 431 2.55 0.98 7.96
CA GLU A 431 3.40 1.07 6.77
C GLU A 431 4.61 0.14 6.83
N VAL A 432 5.21 -0.03 8.02
CA VAL A 432 6.27 -1.04 8.22
C VAL A 432 5.73 -2.43 7.92
N GLY A 433 4.51 -2.78 8.36
CA GLY A 433 3.87 -4.05 8.03
C GLY A 433 3.82 -4.32 6.51
N HIS A 434 3.47 -3.32 5.71
CA HIS A 434 3.53 -3.43 4.25
C HIS A 434 4.95 -3.72 3.76
N THR A 435 5.95 -3.04 4.31
CA THR A 435 7.35 -3.28 3.91
C THR A 435 7.90 -4.63 4.34
N LEU A 436 7.24 -5.31 5.28
CA LEU A 436 7.51 -6.70 5.64
C LEU A 436 6.79 -7.71 4.72
N GLY A 437 6.02 -7.22 3.76
CA GLY A 437 5.29 -8.00 2.77
C GLY A 437 3.81 -8.18 3.06
N LEU A 438 3.27 -7.69 4.18
CA LEU A 438 1.89 -7.91 4.58
C LEU A 438 0.88 -7.10 3.78
N GLU A 439 -0.21 -7.72 3.35
CA GLU A 439 -1.39 -7.06 2.78
C GLU A 439 -2.38 -6.64 3.88
N HIS A 440 -3.37 -5.81 3.51
CA HIS A 440 -4.45 -5.44 4.42
C HIS A 440 -5.29 -6.65 4.82
N ASN A 441 -5.52 -6.83 6.11
CA ASN A 441 -6.46 -7.81 6.64
C ASN A 441 -7.66 -7.11 7.28
N PHE A 442 -8.68 -6.79 6.50
CA PHE A 442 -9.89 -6.10 6.96
C PHE A 442 -10.81 -6.95 7.83
N LEU A 443 -10.49 -8.23 8.05
CA LEU A 443 -11.18 -9.08 9.01
C LEU A 443 -10.63 -8.90 10.45
N GLY A 444 -9.49 -8.23 10.58
CA GLY A 444 -8.78 -8.07 11.85
C GLY A 444 -9.56 -7.34 12.94
N SER A 445 -10.46 -6.43 12.57
CA SER A 445 -11.31 -5.64 13.48
C SER A 445 -12.57 -6.36 13.95
N SER A 446 -13.03 -7.43 13.25
CA SER A 446 -14.38 -8.00 13.37
C SER A 446 -14.50 -9.14 14.40
N HIS A 447 -13.51 -9.33 15.27
CA HIS A 447 -13.48 -10.50 16.16
C HIS A 447 -14.01 -10.25 17.58
N TYR A 448 -14.06 -8.99 18.02
CA TYR A 448 -14.33 -8.68 19.43
C TYR A 448 -15.73 -8.12 19.63
N SER A 449 -16.37 -8.48 20.77
CA SER A 449 -17.66 -7.91 21.10
C SER A 449 -17.53 -6.46 21.58
N ILE A 450 -18.66 -5.74 21.57
CA ILE A 450 -18.69 -4.33 22.07
C ILE A 450 -18.28 -4.23 23.55
N GLU A 451 -18.61 -5.24 24.37
CA GLU A 451 -18.22 -5.31 25.77
C GLU A 451 -16.70 -5.47 25.90
N GLN A 452 -16.09 -6.37 25.10
CA GLN A 452 -14.65 -6.56 25.06
C GLN A 452 -13.91 -5.30 24.61
N LEU A 453 -14.46 -4.57 23.62
CA LEU A 453 -13.90 -3.33 23.11
C LEU A 453 -13.99 -2.16 24.10
N ARG A 454 -14.75 -2.29 25.21
CA ARG A 454 -14.87 -1.32 26.29
C ARG A 454 -14.18 -1.77 27.58
N ASP A 455 -13.63 -2.97 27.60
CA ASP A 455 -12.90 -3.54 28.74
C ASP A 455 -11.39 -3.26 28.61
N ASN A 456 -10.86 -2.35 29.42
CA ASN A 456 -9.45 -1.96 29.40
C ASN A 456 -8.49 -3.13 29.67
N GLU A 457 -8.85 -4.12 30.51
CA GLU A 457 -8.00 -5.28 30.77
C GLU A 457 -7.96 -6.22 29.56
N PHE A 458 -9.09 -6.43 28.89
CA PHE A 458 -9.14 -7.18 27.63
C PHE A 458 -8.28 -6.49 26.57
N LEU A 459 -8.44 -5.17 26.41
CA LEU A 459 -7.72 -4.36 25.44
C LEU A 459 -6.21 -4.32 25.71
N ASN A 460 -5.80 -4.31 26.97
CA ASN A 460 -4.37 -4.40 27.33
C ASN A 460 -3.71 -5.66 26.79
N ARG A 461 -4.44 -6.78 26.77
CA ARG A 461 -3.95 -8.07 26.26
C ARG A 461 -4.05 -8.24 24.75
N ASN A 462 -5.14 -7.73 24.15
CA ASN A 462 -5.53 -8.09 22.78
C ASN A 462 -5.51 -6.92 21.79
N GLY A 463 -5.54 -5.65 22.26
CA GLY A 463 -5.80 -4.50 21.39
C GLY A 463 -7.27 -4.41 20.99
N ILE A 464 -7.58 -3.55 20.02
CA ILE A 464 -8.94 -3.36 19.47
C ILE A 464 -9.22 -4.27 18.26
N GLY A 465 -8.20 -4.94 17.73
CA GLY A 465 -8.30 -5.86 16.60
C GLY A 465 -7.13 -6.85 16.59
N THR A 466 -7.23 -7.87 15.76
CA THR A 466 -6.21 -8.91 15.62
C THR A 466 -5.07 -8.52 14.68
N SER A 467 -5.23 -7.46 13.89
CA SER A 467 -4.25 -7.00 12.90
C SER A 467 -4.11 -5.48 12.86
N ILE A 468 -2.86 -4.99 12.85
CA ILE A 468 -2.52 -3.59 12.53
C ILE A 468 -2.74 -3.28 11.05
N MET A 469 -2.78 -4.33 10.20
CA MET A 469 -3.02 -4.18 8.76
C MET A 469 -4.49 -3.97 8.43
N ASP A 470 -5.35 -3.82 9.43
CA ASP A 470 -6.74 -3.38 9.30
C ASP A 470 -6.85 -1.85 9.33
N TYR A 471 -7.88 -1.31 8.69
CA TYR A 471 -8.15 0.13 8.68
C TYR A 471 -9.11 0.58 9.80
N VAL A 472 -9.28 -0.21 10.86
CA VAL A 472 -10.16 0.15 11.99
C VAL A 472 -9.81 1.49 12.64
N ARG A 473 -8.57 1.93 12.60
CA ARG A 473 -8.03 3.20 13.12
C ARG A 473 -8.16 3.31 14.63
N CYS A 474 -9.34 3.76 15.13
CA CYS A 474 -9.57 4.03 16.54
C CYS A 474 -10.84 3.34 17.07
N ASN A 475 -10.94 3.24 18.39
CA ASN A 475 -12.01 2.52 19.08
C ASN A 475 -13.27 3.38 19.26
N TYR A 476 -14.17 3.37 18.30
CA TYR A 476 -15.42 4.12 18.35
C TYR A 476 -16.57 3.40 19.12
N ALA A 477 -16.28 2.20 19.68
CA ALA A 477 -17.21 1.53 20.58
C ALA A 477 -17.29 2.19 21.96
N LEU A 478 -16.28 3.01 22.32
CA LEU A 478 -16.20 3.68 23.62
C LEU A 478 -17.31 4.73 23.78
N ARG A 479 -17.90 4.77 24.98
CA ARG A 479 -18.94 5.73 25.35
C ARG A 479 -18.36 6.86 26.21
N PRO A 480 -19.04 8.00 26.32
CA PRO A 480 -18.70 9.01 27.32
C PRO A 480 -18.55 8.37 28.70
N GLY A 481 -17.40 8.60 29.36
CA GLY A 481 -17.12 8.08 30.70
C GLY A 481 -16.41 6.72 30.77
N ASP A 482 -16.28 5.97 29.69
CA ASP A 482 -15.46 4.74 29.67
C ASP A 482 -13.99 5.07 29.94
N LYS A 483 -13.36 4.31 30.84
CA LYS A 483 -11.97 4.51 31.23
C LYS A 483 -11.07 3.51 30.51
N VAL A 484 -10.47 3.96 29.42
CA VAL A 484 -9.58 3.15 28.60
C VAL A 484 -8.27 3.91 28.34
N ASP A 485 -7.14 3.23 28.50
CA ASP A 485 -5.81 3.78 28.27
C ASP A 485 -5.65 4.28 26.83
N LEU A 486 -4.84 5.33 26.63
CA LEU A 486 -4.62 5.94 25.31
C LEU A 486 -4.15 4.90 24.27
N LYS A 487 -3.20 4.04 24.62
CA LYS A 487 -2.69 2.95 23.74
C LYS A 487 -3.77 1.96 23.28
N ASN A 488 -4.89 1.84 24.02
CA ASN A 488 -6.01 0.95 23.76
C ASN A 488 -7.15 1.61 22.96
N ARG A 489 -6.98 2.89 22.60
CA ARG A 489 -7.91 3.62 21.74
C ARG A 489 -7.60 3.49 20.27
N ARG A 490 -6.47 2.89 19.92
CA ARG A 490 -6.03 2.64 18.54
C ARG A 490 -5.68 1.19 18.30
N VAL A 491 -5.67 0.79 17.03
CA VAL A 491 -5.17 -0.51 16.62
C VAL A 491 -3.65 -0.62 16.81
N ARG A 492 -3.17 -1.80 17.05
CA ARG A 492 -1.75 -2.15 17.20
C ARG A 492 -1.50 -3.56 16.68
N ILE A 493 -0.24 -3.97 16.58
CA ILE A 493 0.15 -5.32 16.17
C ILE A 493 -0.59 -6.37 17.01
N GLY A 494 -1.38 -7.19 16.33
CA GLY A 494 -2.25 -8.19 16.93
C GLY A 494 -1.73 -9.62 16.80
N LYS A 495 -2.58 -10.58 17.13
CA LYS A 495 -2.25 -12.02 17.06
C LYS A 495 -2.09 -12.49 15.62
N TYR A 496 -2.92 -11.96 14.73
CA TYR A 496 -2.83 -12.25 13.30
C TYR A 496 -1.49 -11.82 12.71
N ASP A 497 -1.05 -10.59 13.00
CA ASP A 497 0.20 -10.06 12.47
C ASP A 497 1.40 -10.90 12.90
N ARG A 498 1.42 -11.30 14.18
CA ARG A 498 2.48 -12.15 14.72
C ARG A 498 2.51 -13.52 14.06
N TRP A 499 1.34 -14.13 13.86
CA TRP A 499 1.23 -15.37 13.11
C TRP A 499 1.67 -15.19 11.65
N ALA A 500 1.28 -14.11 11.00
CA ALA A 500 1.65 -13.84 9.61
C ALA A 500 3.17 -13.73 9.44
N ILE A 501 3.85 -12.99 10.34
CA ILE A 501 5.32 -12.93 10.35
C ILE A 501 5.92 -14.30 10.63
N GLU A 502 5.41 -15.07 11.60
CA GLU A 502 5.88 -16.41 11.86
C GLU A 502 5.73 -17.31 10.63
N TRP A 503 4.57 -17.31 9.99
CA TRP A 503 4.30 -18.11 8.80
C TRP A 503 5.25 -17.77 7.63
N GLY A 504 5.51 -16.50 7.37
CA GLY A 504 6.33 -16.04 6.26
C GLY A 504 7.83 -16.13 6.49
N TYR A 505 8.29 -15.98 7.75
CA TYR A 505 9.72 -15.84 8.06
C TYR A 505 10.31 -17.01 8.83
N ARG A 506 9.50 -17.84 9.49
CA ARG A 506 9.99 -19.03 10.19
C ARG A 506 10.62 -20.03 9.22
N ILE A 507 11.79 -20.56 9.60
CA ILE A 507 12.46 -21.65 8.88
C ILE A 507 11.89 -22.98 9.36
N PHE A 508 11.15 -23.66 8.51
CA PHE A 508 10.57 -24.95 8.80
C PHE A 508 11.59 -26.08 8.61
N PRO A 509 11.53 -27.17 9.41
CA PRO A 509 12.40 -28.34 9.22
C PRO A 509 12.09 -29.01 7.88
N GLY A 510 13.10 -29.62 7.28
CA GLY A 510 12.99 -30.37 6.03
C GLY A 510 14.34 -30.47 5.30
N LYS A 511 14.56 -31.59 4.61
CA LYS A 511 15.80 -31.85 3.87
C LYS A 511 15.89 -31.04 2.57
N ASP A 512 14.73 -30.67 2.00
CA ASP A 512 14.61 -29.90 0.78
C ASP A 512 13.44 -28.90 0.87
N ALA A 513 13.29 -28.03 -0.12
CA ALA A 513 12.25 -27.02 -0.16
C ALA A 513 10.83 -27.62 -0.15
N ARG A 514 10.61 -28.75 -0.83
CA ARG A 514 9.30 -29.42 -0.88
C ARG A 514 8.88 -29.96 0.49
N GLU A 515 9.81 -30.54 1.24
CA GLU A 515 9.53 -31.02 2.61
C GLU A 515 9.29 -29.85 3.58
N ARG A 516 10.08 -28.78 3.47
CA ARG A 516 9.86 -27.55 4.27
C ARG A 516 8.50 -26.93 3.99
N GLU A 517 8.10 -26.84 2.73
CA GLU A 517 6.79 -26.32 2.33
C GLU A 517 5.64 -27.21 2.86
N LYS A 518 5.76 -28.53 2.76
CA LYS A 518 4.79 -29.48 3.34
C LYS A 518 4.64 -29.26 4.85
N ASN A 519 5.75 -29.11 5.57
CA ASN A 519 5.73 -28.88 7.00
C ASN A 519 5.13 -27.52 7.38
N ARG A 520 5.37 -26.48 6.58
CA ARG A 520 4.73 -25.17 6.72
C ARG A 520 3.22 -25.27 6.57
N ARG A 521 2.74 -25.93 5.51
CA ARG A 521 1.30 -26.12 5.27
C ARG A 521 0.64 -26.87 6.41
N SER A 522 1.21 -27.99 6.86
CA SER A 522 0.67 -28.77 7.97
C SER A 522 0.65 -28.01 9.30
N TRP A 523 1.65 -27.14 9.52
CA TRP A 523 1.65 -26.22 10.67
C TRP A 523 0.54 -25.18 10.52
N ASN A 524 0.41 -24.56 9.32
CA ASN A 524 -0.60 -23.55 9.04
C ASN A 524 -2.03 -24.08 9.20
N GLU A 525 -2.34 -25.28 8.70
CA GLU A 525 -3.66 -25.93 8.85
C GLU A 525 -4.10 -26.02 10.33
N LYS A 526 -3.15 -26.27 11.25
CA LYS A 526 -3.43 -26.28 12.69
C LYS A 526 -3.67 -24.87 13.24
N GLN A 527 -2.92 -23.86 12.78
CA GLN A 527 -3.09 -22.49 13.23
C GLN A 527 -4.42 -21.91 12.78
N GLN A 528 -4.83 -22.23 11.55
CA GLN A 528 -6.08 -21.73 10.94
C GLN A 528 -7.36 -22.31 11.60
N GLN A 529 -7.25 -23.21 12.54
CA GLN A 529 -8.38 -23.59 13.42
C GLN A 529 -8.80 -22.45 14.37
N ASN A 530 -7.92 -21.45 14.58
CA ASN A 530 -8.21 -20.27 15.34
C ASN A 530 -8.76 -19.16 14.43
N PRO A 531 -10.05 -18.75 14.53
CA PRO A 531 -10.63 -17.72 13.68
C PRO A 531 -9.91 -16.36 13.72
N TRP A 532 -9.22 -16.06 14.82
CA TRP A 532 -8.49 -14.81 14.97
C TRP A 532 -7.25 -14.70 14.06
N LEU A 533 -6.91 -15.79 13.37
CA LEU A 533 -5.79 -15.86 12.42
C LEU A 533 -6.28 -15.90 10.95
N HIS A 534 -7.57 -15.72 10.72
CA HIS A 534 -8.13 -15.72 9.37
C HIS A 534 -7.78 -14.40 8.65
N PHE A 535 -7.66 -14.52 7.34
CA PHE A 535 -7.40 -13.40 6.43
C PHE A 535 -8.59 -13.16 5.51
N SER A 536 -8.99 -11.90 5.37
CA SER A 536 -9.87 -11.49 4.29
C SER A 536 -9.62 -10.01 3.92
N ALA A 537 -9.59 -9.75 2.63
CA ALA A 537 -9.39 -8.42 2.05
C ALA A 537 -10.61 -7.95 1.24
N GLY A 538 -11.84 -8.17 1.75
CA GLY A 538 -13.05 -7.54 1.24
C GLY A 538 -14.10 -8.43 0.56
N VAL A 539 -13.99 -9.76 0.59
CA VAL A 539 -15.05 -10.68 0.12
C VAL A 539 -16.04 -10.98 1.25
N ASP A 540 -15.55 -11.14 2.47
CA ASP A 540 -16.36 -11.36 3.66
C ASP A 540 -17.06 -10.05 4.07
N VAL A 541 -18.33 -10.13 4.48
CA VAL A 541 -19.10 -8.96 4.96
C VAL A 541 -18.58 -8.39 6.27
N GLU A 542 -17.77 -9.15 7.00
CA GLU A 542 -17.06 -8.69 8.19
C GLU A 542 -15.68 -8.10 7.86
N SER A 543 -15.28 -8.12 6.58
CA SER A 543 -14.00 -7.61 6.10
C SER A 543 -14.20 -6.27 5.39
N GLN A 544 -14.42 -5.22 6.17
CA GLN A 544 -14.70 -3.88 5.66
C GLN A 544 -13.63 -2.88 6.13
N MET A 545 -13.49 -1.77 5.42
CA MET A 545 -12.59 -0.69 5.84
C MET A 545 -13.26 0.16 6.91
N GLU A 546 -12.53 0.49 7.98
CA GLU A 546 -12.96 1.38 9.08
C GLU A 546 -14.16 0.84 9.88
N ASP A 547 -14.39 -0.46 9.86
CA ASP A 547 -15.35 -1.17 10.70
C ASP A 547 -14.71 -1.59 12.04
N LEU A 548 -15.51 -2.08 12.96
CA LEU A 548 -15.08 -2.53 14.28
C LEU A 548 -16.08 -3.52 14.86
N GLY A 549 -15.58 -4.56 15.52
CA GLY A 549 -16.35 -5.50 16.31
C GLY A 549 -17.15 -6.53 15.53
N ASN A 550 -17.58 -7.58 16.21
CA ASN A 550 -18.25 -8.74 15.62
C ASN A 550 -19.77 -8.57 15.40
N ASP A 551 -20.30 -7.39 15.66
CA ASP A 551 -21.70 -7.02 15.41
C ASP A 551 -21.78 -5.59 14.86
N HIS A 552 -21.66 -5.46 13.54
CA HIS A 552 -21.67 -4.16 12.86
C HIS A 552 -22.97 -3.39 13.09
N VAL A 553 -24.11 -4.06 13.32
CA VAL A 553 -25.38 -3.39 13.63
C VAL A 553 -25.29 -2.70 14.99
N ALA A 554 -24.85 -3.42 16.02
CA ALA A 554 -24.80 -2.88 17.37
C ALA A 554 -23.71 -1.79 17.52
N ILE A 555 -22.54 -2.04 16.95
CA ILE A 555 -21.40 -1.12 17.10
C ILE A 555 -21.57 0.15 16.29
N ASN A 556 -22.10 0.07 15.06
CA ASN A 556 -22.33 1.25 14.24
C ASN A 556 -23.52 2.07 14.80
N ALA A 557 -24.53 1.43 15.41
CA ALA A 557 -25.56 2.15 16.15
C ALA A 557 -24.93 2.94 17.33
N GLN A 558 -24.03 2.32 18.10
CA GLN A 558 -23.30 3.01 19.17
C GLN A 558 -22.41 4.13 18.62
N GLY A 559 -21.74 3.91 17.50
CA GLY A 559 -20.93 4.93 16.83
C GLY A 559 -21.78 6.14 16.42
N ILE A 560 -22.96 5.93 15.84
CA ILE A 560 -23.89 7.01 15.47
C ILE A 560 -24.37 7.79 16.70
N GLU A 561 -24.67 7.13 17.82
CA GLU A 561 -25.02 7.81 19.08
C GLU A 561 -23.83 8.63 19.61
N ASN A 562 -22.59 8.16 19.45
CA ASN A 562 -21.39 8.94 19.77
C ASN A 562 -21.25 10.17 18.84
N LEU A 563 -21.50 10.03 17.53
CA LEU A 563 -21.49 11.19 16.60
C LEU A 563 -22.57 12.21 16.96
N LYS A 564 -23.75 11.76 17.38
CA LYS A 564 -24.81 12.64 17.87
C LYS A 564 -24.39 13.43 19.10
N TYR A 565 -23.73 12.77 20.05
CA TYR A 565 -23.14 13.43 21.21
C TYR A 565 -22.08 14.46 20.80
N ILE A 566 -21.14 14.10 19.89
CA ILE A 566 -20.09 14.99 19.37
C ILE A 566 -20.74 16.21 18.67
N CYS A 567 -21.75 15.98 17.82
CA CYS A 567 -22.42 17.03 17.07
C CYS A 567 -23.09 18.07 18.01
N ALA A 568 -23.75 17.61 19.07
CA ALA A 568 -24.34 18.50 20.08
C ALA A 568 -23.30 19.36 20.83
N GLN A 569 -22.06 18.83 20.99
CA GLN A 569 -20.97 19.59 21.63
C GLN A 569 -20.28 20.56 20.64
N LEU A 570 -20.34 20.29 19.34
CA LEU A 570 -19.65 21.08 18.31
C LEU A 570 -20.12 22.54 18.28
N GLU A 571 -21.40 22.77 18.46
CA GLU A 571 -21.98 24.13 18.54
C GLU A 571 -21.47 24.90 19.76
N ALA A 572 -21.45 24.26 20.93
CA ALA A 572 -20.94 24.86 22.16
C ALA A 572 -19.42 25.15 22.09
N TRP A 573 -18.65 24.24 21.55
CA TRP A 573 -17.21 24.38 21.40
C TRP A 573 -16.82 25.54 20.48
N ARG A 574 -17.55 25.75 19.38
CA ARG A 574 -17.37 26.89 18.48
C ARG A 574 -17.39 28.24 19.16
N VAL A 575 -18.29 28.40 20.13
CA VAL A 575 -18.47 29.68 20.85
C VAL A 575 -17.32 29.96 21.83
N THR A 576 -16.80 28.92 22.47
CA THR A 576 -15.79 29.06 23.54
C THR A 576 -14.36 29.23 23.00
N ASP A 577 -14.00 28.53 21.93
CA ASP A 577 -12.58 28.43 21.51
C ASP A 577 -12.22 29.29 20.31
N LYS A 578 -13.12 30.09 19.74
CA LYS A 578 -12.91 30.93 18.55
C LYS A 578 -12.25 30.15 17.41
N VAL A 579 -12.71 28.94 17.18
CA VAL A 579 -12.16 28.02 16.18
C VAL A 579 -12.43 28.54 14.78
N SER A 580 -11.48 28.41 13.88
CA SER A 580 -11.67 28.86 12.50
C SER A 580 -12.76 28.07 11.78
N LEU A 581 -13.50 28.75 10.89
CA LEU A 581 -14.56 28.14 10.09
C LEU A 581 -14.07 26.89 9.35
N TYR A 582 -12.87 26.92 8.80
CA TYR A 582 -12.26 25.79 8.07
C TYR A 582 -12.12 24.54 8.96
N VAL A 583 -11.67 24.69 10.20
CA VAL A 583 -11.55 23.56 11.14
C VAL A 583 -12.92 23.00 11.51
N LEU A 584 -13.90 23.88 11.75
CA LEU A 584 -15.28 23.48 12.07
C LEU A 584 -15.93 22.72 10.92
N GLN A 585 -15.83 23.25 9.70
CA GLN A 585 -16.32 22.57 8.49
C GLN A 585 -15.67 21.21 8.31
N GLY A 586 -14.34 21.11 8.47
CA GLY A 586 -13.62 19.85 8.37
C GLY A 586 -14.05 18.80 9.40
N ARG A 587 -14.37 19.21 10.63
CA ARG A 587 -14.88 18.32 11.68
C ARG A 587 -16.33 17.90 11.42
N TYR A 588 -17.16 18.79 10.96
CA TYR A 588 -18.54 18.50 10.57
C TYR A 588 -18.57 17.50 9.41
N GLN A 589 -17.77 17.72 8.37
CA GLN A 589 -17.65 16.77 7.25
C GLN A 589 -17.13 15.40 7.70
N SER A 590 -16.23 15.35 8.67
CA SER A 590 -15.76 14.08 9.24
C SER A 590 -16.88 13.31 9.95
N ILE A 591 -17.78 14.01 10.68
CA ILE A 591 -18.97 13.40 11.29
C ILE A 591 -19.86 12.78 10.20
N ILE A 592 -20.20 13.54 9.16
CA ILE A 592 -21.03 13.06 8.04
C ILE A 592 -20.41 11.82 7.38
N GLN A 593 -19.11 11.86 7.08
CA GLN A 593 -18.43 10.76 6.40
C GLN A 593 -18.41 9.47 7.22
N HIS A 594 -18.18 9.55 8.55
CA HIS A 594 -18.25 8.38 9.43
C HIS A 594 -19.67 7.83 9.54
N TYR A 595 -20.67 8.72 9.59
CA TYR A 595 -22.08 8.28 9.55
C TYR A 595 -22.38 7.49 8.27
N ILE A 596 -21.98 8.01 7.11
CA ILE A 596 -22.15 7.36 5.81
C ILE A 596 -21.46 5.99 5.81
N ASN A 597 -20.22 5.91 6.27
CA ASN A 597 -19.46 4.67 6.31
C ASN A 597 -20.15 3.62 7.20
N TRP A 598 -20.59 4.00 8.39
CA TRP A 598 -21.26 3.07 9.30
C TRP A 598 -22.61 2.58 8.81
N VAL A 599 -23.35 3.40 8.08
CA VAL A 599 -24.57 2.94 7.38
C VAL A 599 -24.20 1.95 6.26
N ARG A 600 -23.16 2.22 5.48
CA ARG A 600 -22.66 1.32 4.41
C ARG A 600 -22.21 -0.03 4.97
N HIS A 601 -21.54 -0.05 6.12
CA HIS A 601 -21.16 -1.31 6.76
C HIS A 601 -22.37 -2.20 7.01
N VAL A 602 -23.48 -1.65 7.48
CA VAL A 602 -24.70 -2.42 7.70
C VAL A 602 -25.39 -2.80 6.39
N LEU A 603 -25.45 -1.89 5.40
CA LEU A 603 -26.03 -2.18 4.07
C LEU A 603 -25.32 -3.33 3.35
N SER A 604 -24.02 -3.52 3.57
CA SER A 604 -23.23 -4.58 2.94
C SER A 604 -23.62 -5.98 3.39
N HIS A 605 -24.27 -6.13 4.57
CA HIS A 605 -24.76 -7.42 5.06
C HIS A 605 -25.97 -7.95 4.28
N PHE A 606 -26.74 -7.10 3.61
CA PHE A 606 -27.88 -7.58 2.81
C PHE A 606 -27.39 -8.44 1.63
N GLY A 607 -27.73 -9.73 1.67
CA GLY A 607 -27.25 -10.70 0.69
C GLY A 607 -25.74 -10.89 0.67
N GLY A 608 -25.06 -10.48 1.71
CA GLY A 608 -23.62 -10.63 1.85
C GLY A 608 -23.19 -12.07 2.11
N LYS A 609 -21.88 -12.30 2.14
CA LYS A 609 -21.28 -13.62 2.34
C LYS A 609 -20.27 -13.57 3.47
N ARG A 610 -20.25 -14.61 4.31
CA ARG A 610 -19.29 -14.81 5.40
C ARG A 610 -18.33 -15.94 5.10
N LEU A 611 -17.08 -15.79 5.47
CA LEU A 611 -16.09 -16.87 5.44
C LEU A 611 -16.48 -17.95 6.45
N ALA A 612 -16.70 -19.17 5.97
CA ALA A 612 -17.17 -20.30 6.78
C ALA A 612 -16.12 -21.39 6.99
N GLY A 613 -15.05 -21.42 6.19
CA GLY A 613 -13.98 -22.41 6.31
C GLY A 613 -12.84 -22.16 5.33
N LEU A 614 -11.70 -22.78 5.62
CA LEU A 614 -10.44 -22.68 4.88
C LEU A 614 -9.97 -24.08 4.46
N GLU A 615 -10.81 -24.84 3.76
CA GLU A 615 -10.40 -26.11 3.15
C GLU A 615 -10.03 -25.86 1.68
N ASN A 616 -8.74 -25.83 1.35
CA ASN A 616 -8.15 -25.66 0.01
C ASN A 616 -8.69 -24.48 -0.84
N ASP A 617 -9.97 -24.11 -0.67
CA ASP A 617 -10.64 -22.95 -1.21
C ASP A 617 -11.48 -22.28 -0.11
N ASN A 618 -11.45 -20.95 -0.03
CA ASN A 618 -12.27 -20.20 0.92
C ASN A 618 -13.76 -20.51 0.68
N ILE A 619 -14.41 -21.08 1.67
CA ILE A 619 -15.84 -21.37 1.62
C ILE A 619 -16.60 -20.18 2.20
N TYR A 620 -17.45 -19.57 1.38
CA TYR A 620 -18.32 -18.48 1.78
C TYR A 620 -19.77 -18.94 1.85
N LEU A 621 -20.42 -18.67 2.98
CA LEU A 621 -21.86 -18.90 3.17
C LEU A 621 -22.60 -17.56 3.15
N PRO A 622 -23.89 -17.56 2.74
CA PRO A 622 -24.70 -16.36 2.84
C PRO A 622 -24.83 -15.86 4.28
N GLU A 623 -24.94 -14.55 4.44
CA GLU A 623 -25.22 -13.92 5.74
C GLU A 623 -26.55 -14.42 6.30
N LYS A 624 -26.62 -14.65 7.63
CA LYS A 624 -27.79 -15.20 8.29
C LYS A 624 -29.03 -14.32 8.12
N ALA A 625 -30.16 -14.93 7.85
CA ALA A 625 -31.43 -14.23 7.67
C ALA A 625 -31.81 -13.33 8.85
N ASP A 626 -31.62 -13.82 10.10
CA ASP A 626 -31.93 -13.04 11.30
C ASP A 626 -31.00 -11.82 11.43
N TYR A 627 -29.74 -11.92 10.98
CA TYR A 627 -28.85 -10.79 10.95
C TYR A 627 -29.27 -9.77 9.89
N ASN A 628 -29.71 -10.22 8.71
CA ASN A 628 -30.28 -9.33 7.69
C ASN A 628 -31.55 -8.61 8.20
N ARG A 629 -32.42 -9.29 8.98
CA ARG A 629 -33.59 -8.66 9.63
C ARG A 629 -33.17 -7.63 10.69
N LYS A 630 -32.11 -7.93 11.45
CA LYS A 630 -31.53 -6.99 12.42
C LYS A 630 -30.93 -5.75 11.69
N ALA A 631 -30.24 -5.97 10.56
CA ALA A 631 -29.74 -4.90 9.71
C ALA A 631 -30.88 -4.04 9.12
N LEU A 632 -32.00 -4.63 8.74
CA LEU A 632 -33.16 -3.90 8.23
C LEU A 632 -33.75 -2.94 9.29
N LYS A 633 -33.82 -3.38 10.55
CA LYS A 633 -34.23 -2.51 11.66
C LYS A 633 -33.28 -1.34 11.89
N PHE A 634 -31.98 -1.59 11.76
CA PHE A 634 -30.98 -0.50 11.82
C PHE A 634 -31.20 0.50 10.68
N VAL A 635 -31.39 0.03 9.45
CA VAL A 635 -31.66 0.87 8.28
C VAL A 635 -32.93 1.70 8.47
N GLN A 636 -34.01 1.09 9.00
CA GLN A 636 -35.23 1.81 9.34
C GLN A 636 -35.00 2.94 10.36
N THR A 637 -34.09 2.74 11.31
CA THR A 637 -33.85 3.70 12.40
C THR A 637 -32.85 4.79 12.03
N TYR A 638 -31.74 4.40 11.43
CA TYR A 638 -30.58 5.29 11.23
C TYR A 638 -30.39 5.78 9.78
N PHE A 639 -31.06 5.18 8.81
CA PHE A 639 -30.97 5.63 7.44
C PHE A 639 -32.28 6.18 6.88
N LEU A 640 -33.41 5.46 7.07
CA LEU A 640 -34.69 5.88 6.49
C LEU A 640 -35.39 6.97 7.33
N GLN A 641 -34.94 7.20 8.55
CA GLN A 641 -35.34 8.39 9.32
C GLN A 641 -34.28 9.48 9.17
N PRO A 642 -34.68 10.73 8.79
CA PRO A 642 -33.72 11.80 8.59
C PRO A 642 -32.96 12.13 9.90
N PRO A 643 -31.62 12.19 9.89
CA PRO A 643 -30.86 12.61 11.05
C PRO A 643 -30.85 14.13 11.18
N VAL A 644 -32.00 14.71 11.50
CA VAL A 644 -32.21 16.16 11.59
C VAL A 644 -31.30 16.85 12.62
N TRP A 645 -30.82 16.10 13.63
CA TRP A 645 -29.82 16.59 14.59
C TRP A 645 -28.49 16.95 13.90
N LEU A 646 -28.19 16.37 12.74
CA LEU A 646 -26.99 16.63 11.97
C LEU A 646 -27.19 17.76 10.94
N PHE A 647 -28.40 17.87 10.37
CA PHE A 647 -28.72 18.82 9.27
C PHE A 647 -29.65 19.94 9.69
N ASN A 648 -29.57 20.42 10.94
CA ASN A 648 -30.35 21.58 11.40
C ASN A 648 -29.64 22.90 11.09
N GLU A 649 -30.44 23.98 10.95
CA GLU A 649 -29.94 25.32 10.62
C GLU A 649 -29.07 25.93 11.73
N SER A 650 -29.33 25.60 13.01
CA SER A 650 -28.55 26.12 14.15
C SER A 650 -27.07 25.66 14.06
N LEU A 651 -26.83 24.48 13.49
CA LEU A 651 -25.50 23.94 13.25
C LEU A 651 -24.91 24.36 11.89
N THR A 652 -25.70 24.28 10.82
CA THR A 652 -25.17 24.45 9.45
C THR A 652 -25.01 25.92 9.04
N THR A 653 -25.90 26.83 9.46
CA THR A 653 -25.79 28.26 9.13
C THR A 653 -24.47 28.88 9.64
N PRO A 654 -24.04 28.64 10.89
CA PRO A 654 -22.75 29.13 11.35
C PRO A 654 -21.54 28.53 10.64
N LEU A 655 -21.72 27.40 9.95
CA LEU A 655 -20.71 26.76 9.13
C LEU A 655 -20.75 27.24 7.65
N GLU A 656 -21.59 28.23 7.35
CA GLU A 656 -21.82 28.70 5.97
C GLU A 656 -22.28 27.57 5.03
N LEU A 657 -23.03 26.59 5.54
CA LEU A 657 -23.57 25.44 4.82
C LEU A 657 -25.10 25.53 4.74
N ASN A 658 -25.66 24.93 3.72
CA ASN A 658 -27.11 24.81 3.54
C ASN A 658 -27.57 23.43 4.01
N ALA A 659 -28.35 23.37 5.08
CA ALA A 659 -28.84 22.13 5.71
C ALA A 659 -29.55 21.20 4.72
N ALA A 660 -30.43 21.75 3.86
CA ALA A 660 -31.19 20.95 2.88
C ALA A 660 -30.27 20.34 1.80
N LYS A 661 -29.26 21.11 1.37
CA LYS A 661 -28.29 20.64 0.37
C LYS A 661 -27.37 19.57 0.93
N GLU A 662 -26.89 19.74 2.16
CA GLU A 662 -26.07 18.72 2.83
C GLU A 662 -26.85 17.42 3.05
N LEU A 663 -28.11 17.50 3.45
CA LEU A 663 -29.01 16.36 3.58
C LEU A 663 -29.24 15.67 2.22
N GLU A 664 -29.45 16.43 1.17
CA GLU A 664 -29.60 15.88 -0.19
C GLU A 664 -28.37 15.11 -0.61
N HIS A 665 -27.17 15.66 -0.47
CA HIS A 665 -25.90 14.99 -0.78
C HIS A 665 -25.72 13.70 0.04
N PHE A 666 -26.09 13.73 1.33
CA PHE A 666 -26.03 12.54 2.19
C PHE A 666 -26.87 11.39 1.61
N TYR A 667 -28.11 11.66 1.21
CA TYR A 667 -28.98 10.62 0.67
C TYR A 667 -28.66 10.24 -0.77
N GLU A 668 -28.22 11.16 -1.60
CA GLU A 668 -27.73 10.86 -2.95
C GLU A 668 -26.52 9.93 -2.91
N GLY A 669 -25.68 10.05 -1.88
CA GLY A 669 -24.53 9.17 -1.65
C GLY A 669 -24.88 7.75 -1.17
N LEU A 670 -26.00 7.57 -0.45
CA LEU A 670 -26.38 6.29 0.18
C LEU A 670 -27.53 5.55 -0.53
N MET A 671 -28.42 6.26 -1.21
CA MET A 671 -29.57 5.63 -1.88
C MET A 671 -29.17 4.58 -2.94
N PRO A 672 -28.12 4.80 -3.75
CA PRO A 672 -27.61 3.78 -4.67
C PRO A 672 -27.16 2.50 -3.97
N ASP A 673 -26.62 2.61 -2.75
CA ASP A 673 -26.17 1.44 -1.96
C ASP A 673 -27.36 0.63 -1.44
N LEU A 674 -28.44 1.31 -0.98
CA LEU A 674 -29.69 0.65 -0.61
C LEU A 674 -30.31 -0.12 -1.79
N ILE A 675 -30.35 0.49 -2.96
CA ILE A 675 -30.91 -0.14 -4.18
C ILE A 675 -30.03 -1.32 -4.63
N ARG A 676 -28.72 -1.22 -4.48
CA ARG A 676 -27.79 -2.33 -4.76
C ARG A 676 -28.01 -3.52 -3.79
N SER A 677 -28.35 -3.22 -2.54
CA SER A 677 -28.69 -4.25 -1.56
C SER A 677 -29.88 -5.09 -1.97
N LEU A 678 -30.89 -4.51 -2.64
CA LEU A 678 -32.04 -5.22 -3.16
C LEU A 678 -31.65 -6.37 -4.12
N ARG A 679 -30.67 -6.13 -5.01
CA ARG A 679 -30.16 -7.17 -5.91
C ARG A 679 -29.44 -8.29 -5.15
N LYS A 680 -28.62 -7.94 -4.16
CA LYS A 680 -27.91 -8.93 -3.34
C LYS A 680 -28.86 -9.78 -2.49
N VAL A 681 -29.94 -9.17 -1.99
CA VAL A 681 -31.02 -9.90 -1.29
C VAL A 681 -31.66 -10.94 -2.21
N GLU A 682 -31.96 -10.60 -3.46
CA GLU A 682 -32.48 -11.55 -4.44
C GLU A 682 -31.51 -12.70 -4.71
N GLU A 683 -30.22 -12.40 -4.91
CA GLU A 683 -29.17 -13.39 -5.11
C GLU A 683 -29.10 -14.38 -3.93
N SER A 684 -29.20 -13.86 -2.69
CA SER A 684 -29.19 -14.67 -1.47
C SER A 684 -30.46 -15.51 -1.30
N GLU A 685 -31.63 -14.94 -1.56
CA GLU A 685 -32.91 -15.62 -1.51
C GLU A 685 -32.99 -16.80 -2.52
N ASN A 686 -32.44 -16.60 -3.73
CA ASN A 686 -32.35 -17.63 -4.75
C ASN A 686 -31.34 -18.74 -4.42
N ALA A 687 -30.30 -18.41 -3.64
CA ALA A 687 -29.23 -19.35 -3.29
C ALA A 687 -29.58 -20.27 -2.12
N CYS A 688 -30.38 -19.81 -1.14
CA CYS A 688 -30.69 -20.55 0.08
C CYS A 688 -32.12 -20.28 0.54
N GLU A 689 -32.80 -21.34 0.97
CA GLU A 689 -34.16 -21.27 1.56
C GLU A 689 -34.11 -20.56 2.94
N GLY A 690 -35.16 -19.79 3.24
CA GLY A 690 -35.32 -19.11 4.54
C GLY A 690 -34.54 -17.81 4.71
N MET A 691 -33.85 -17.31 3.66
CA MET A 691 -33.21 -16.01 3.67
C MET A 691 -34.22 -14.86 3.71
N LEU A 692 -33.72 -13.63 3.98
CA LEU A 692 -34.53 -12.40 3.83
C LEU A 692 -35.03 -12.33 2.38
N SER A 693 -36.33 -12.25 2.17
CA SER A 693 -36.89 -12.15 0.82
C SER A 693 -36.85 -10.73 0.29
N VAL A 694 -36.89 -10.56 -1.04
CA VAL A 694 -37.00 -9.26 -1.71
C VAL A 694 -38.26 -8.54 -1.23
N ASP A 695 -39.37 -9.24 -1.07
CA ASP A 695 -40.66 -8.67 -0.62
C ASP A 695 -40.57 -8.18 0.84
N GLU A 696 -39.95 -8.98 1.74
CA GLU A 696 -39.70 -8.59 3.13
C GLU A 696 -38.79 -7.34 3.22
N PHE A 697 -37.72 -7.30 2.41
CA PHE A 697 -36.82 -6.15 2.36
C PHE A 697 -37.56 -4.88 1.89
N LEU A 698 -38.28 -4.95 0.78
CA LEU A 698 -39.04 -3.78 0.25
C LEU A 698 -40.15 -3.35 1.19
N GLN A 699 -40.82 -4.28 1.85
CA GLN A 699 -41.80 -3.99 2.87
C GLN A 699 -41.19 -3.21 4.05
N GLY A 700 -40.01 -3.68 4.55
CA GLY A 700 -39.32 -3.01 5.63
C GLY A 700 -38.83 -1.61 5.25
N VAL A 701 -38.33 -1.44 4.03
CA VAL A 701 -37.97 -0.09 3.51
C VAL A 701 -39.21 0.81 3.40
N HIS A 702 -40.32 0.28 2.89
CA HIS A 702 -41.59 1.00 2.81
C HIS A 702 -42.07 1.46 4.20
N GLU A 703 -42.08 0.57 5.19
CA GLU A 703 -42.45 0.89 6.57
C GLU A 703 -41.56 1.99 7.16
N GLY A 704 -40.24 1.91 6.93
CA GLY A 704 -39.29 2.95 7.38
C GLY A 704 -39.53 4.32 6.79
N LEU A 705 -39.96 4.38 5.51
CA LEU A 705 -40.13 5.63 4.76
C LEU A 705 -41.53 6.26 4.90
N PHE A 706 -42.60 5.43 4.97
CA PHE A 706 -43.97 5.90 4.77
C PHE A 706 -44.87 5.77 6.01
N THR A 707 -44.41 5.08 7.09
CA THR A 707 -45.15 5.01 8.35
C THR A 707 -44.91 6.28 9.19
N GLU A 708 -45.98 6.84 9.71
CA GLU A 708 -45.91 8.00 10.61
C GLU A 708 -45.36 7.57 11.97
N ARG A 709 -44.42 8.34 12.50
CA ARG A 709 -43.91 8.16 13.85
C ARG A 709 -44.84 8.81 14.85
N THR A 710 -45.25 8.11 15.88
CA THR A 710 -46.12 8.61 16.96
C THR A 710 -45.39 9.45 17.98
N ASP A 711 -44.04 9.53 17.94
CA ASP A 711 -43.24 10.30 18.93
C ASP A 711 -42.86 11.69 18.38
N SER A 712 -43.81 12.63 18.44
CA SER A 712 -43.56 14.03 18.17
C SER A 712 -43.20 14.77 19.45
N THR A 713 -41.93 14.76 19.87
CA THR A 713 -41.42 15.70 20.85
C THR A 713 -40.42 16.64 20.22
N SER A 714 -40.88 17.89 19.98
CA SER A 714 -40.15 19.17 19.92
C SER A 714 -38.94 19.34 18.97
N VAL A 715 -38.94 18.75 17.81
CA VAL A 715 -38.03 19.14 16.69
C VAL A 715 -38.91 19.81 15.64
N ASP A 716 -38.38 20.82 14.96
CA ASP A 716 -39.03 21.54 13.87
C ASP A 716 -39.69 20.56 12.87
N SER A 717 -41.01 20.36 12.98
CA SER A 717 -41.77 19.38 12.24
C SER A 717 -41.65 19.62 10.74
N ALA A 718 -41.51 20.87 10.29
CA ALA A 718 -41.38 21.26 8.92
C ALA A 718 -40.07 20.76 8.28
N LEU A 719 -38.97 20.81 9.03
CA LEU A 719 -37.67 20.26 8.55
C LEU A 719 -37.71 18.74 8.42
N VAL A 720 -38.31 18.06 9.41
CA VAL A 720 -38.49 16.59 9.35
C VAL A 720 -39.33 16.17 8.15
N ASP A 721 -40.44 16.88 7.91
CA ASP A 721 -41.38 16.57 6.83
C ASP A 721 -40.73 16.84 5.45
N ALA A 722 -40.01 17.96 5.30
CA ALA A 722 -39.27 18.26 4.08
C ALA A 722 -38.16 17.22 3.79
N ALA A 723 -37.41 16.81 4.83
CA ALA A 723 -36.40 15.80 4.73
C ALA A 723 -36.98 14.43 4.36
N LYS A 724 -38.08 14.02 5.00
CA LYS A 724 -38.80 12.77 4.66
C LYS A 724 -39.30 12.78 3.22
N HIS A 725 -39.93 13.85 2.77
CA HIS A 725 -40.39 14.00 1.39
C HIS A 725 -39.24 13.84 0.40
N LYS A 726 -38.07 14.43 0.67
CA LYS A 726 -36.89 14.32 -0.19
C LYS A 726 -36.40 12.88 -0.29
N ILE A 727 -36.30 12.15 0.84
CA ILE A 727 -35.86 10.75 0.84
C ILE A 727 -36.84 9.86 0.07
N GLN A 728 -38.15 10.05 0.30
CA GLN A 728 -39.21 9.35 -0.40
C GLN A 728 -39.11 9.57 -1.91
N THR A 729 -38.89 10.81 -2.34
CA THR A 729 -38.71 11.17 -3.75
C THR A 729 -37.49 10.50 -4.37
N LEU A 730 -36.34 10.50 -3.67
CA LEU A 730 -35.13 9.81 -4.13
C LEU A 730 -35.32 8.29 -4.23
N TYR A 731 -36.01 7.69 -3.27
CA TYR A 731 -36.33 6.25 -3.30
C TYR A 731 -37.23 5.89 -4.47
N VAL A 732 -38.35 6.62 -4.66
CA VAL A 732 -39.28 6.43 -5.77
C VAL A 732 -38.57 6.61 -7.11
N SER A 733 -37.80 7.68 -7.28
CA SER A 733 -37.00 7.91 -8.49
C SER A 733 -36.00 6.80 -8.77
N SER A 734 -35.42 6.21 -7.72
CA SER A 734 -34.48 5.09 -7.87
C SER A 734 -35.16 3.80 -8.29
N LEU A 735 -36.37 3.52 -7.76
CA LEU A 735 -37.20 2.38 -8.20
C LEU A 735 -37.70 2.57 -9.64
N LEU A 736 -38.09 3.79 -10.03
CA LEU A 736 -38.50 4.09 -11.41
C LEU A 736 -37.35 3.83 -12.39
N LYS A 737 -36.13 4.29 -12.10
CA LYS A 737 -34.93 4.02 -12.92
C LYS A 737 -34.69 2.53 -13.13
N LEU A 738 -35.01 1.69 -12.14
CA LEU A 738 -34.95 0.22 -12.30
C LEU A 738 -36.02 -0.28 -13.28
N THR A 739 -37.24 0.32 -13.29
CA THR A 739 -38.35 -0.14 -14.13
C THR A 739 -38.28 0.37 -15.57
N GLU A 740 -37.64 1.50 -15.80
CA GLU A 740 -37.46 2.15 -17.11
C GLU A 740 -36.37 1.50 -17.96
N ASN A 741 -35.39 0.85 -17.33
CA ASN A 741 -34.27 0.17 -18.01
C ASN A 741 -34.28 -1.35 -17.71
N PRO A 742 -35.31 -2.08 -18.15
CA PRO A 742 -35.48 -3.50 -17.81
C PRO A 742 -34.31 -4.38 -18.28
N GLU A 743 -33.62 -3.99 -19.33
CA GLU A 743 -32.42 -4.68 -19.84
C GLU A 743 -31.20 -4.59 -18.89
N LYS A 744 -31.17 -3.61 -17.99
CA LYS A 744 -30.14 -3.45 -16.96
C LYS A 744 -30.50 -4.11 -15.64
N VAL A 745 -31.71 -4.63 -15.53
CA VAL A 745 -32.19 -5.34 -14.32
C VAL A 745 -31.90 -6.83 -14.48
N PRO A 746 -31.18 -7.45 -13.55
CA PRO A 746 -30.72 -8.84 -13.72
C PRO A 746 -31.83 -9.87 -13.75
N SER A 747 -33.01 -9.56 -13.21
CA SER A 747 -34.12 -10.51 -13.18
C SER A 747 -35.48 -9.87 -13.37
N SER A 748 -36.41 -10.64 -13.96
CA SER A 748 -37.83 -10.28 -14.07
C SER A 748 -38.50 -10.13 -12.72
N ARG A 749 -38.04 -10.85 -11.69
CA ARG A 749 -38.61 -10.81 -10.34
C ARG A 749 -38.35 -9.46 -9.66
N LEU A 750 -37.10 -8.94 -9.70
CA LEU A 750 -36.77 -7.61 -9.18
C LEU A 750 -37.62 -6.53 -9.87
N LEU A 751 -37.80 -6.64 -11.18
CA LEU A 751 -38.63 -5.71 -11.94
C LEU A 751 -40.10 -5.75 -11.48
N ILE A 752 -40.65 -6.95 -11.25
CA ILE A 752 -41.99 -7.10 -10.76
C ILE A 752 -42.12 -6.53 -9.34
N ALA A 753 -41.19 -6.89 -8.44
CA ALA A 753 -41.19 -6.41 -7.06
C ALA A 753 -41.07 -4.87 -6.99
N ALA A 754 -40.19 -4.27 -7.79
CA ALA A 754 -40.08 -2.80 -7.88
C ALA A 754 -41.38 -2.13 -8.38
N ARG A 755 -42.03 -2.71 -9.40
CA ARG A 755 -43.34 -2.22 -9.89
C ARG A 755 -44.46 -2.37 -8.85
N GLN A 756 -44.47 -3.47 -8.09
CA GLN A 756 -45.41 -3.65 -7.00
C GLN A 756 -45.23 -2.65 -5.87
N ALA A 757 -43.96 -2.39 -5.49
CA ALA A 757 -43.61 -1.37 -4.50
C ALA A 757 -44.07 0.03 -4.96
N LEU A 758 -43.79 0.43 -6.21
CA LEU A 758 -44.25 1.68 -6.79
C LEU A 758 -45.77 1.78 -6.79
N LYS A 759 -46.48 0.72 -7.21
CA LYS A 759 -47.98 0.67 -7.20
C LYS A 759 -48.52 0.81 -5.77
N LYS A 760 -47.90 0.20 -4.78
CA LYS A 760 -48.30 0.33 -3.37
C LYS A 760 -48.15 1.77 -2.90
N ILE A 761 -46.98 2.40 -3.16
CA ILE A 761 -46.71 3.80 -2.81
C ILE A 761 -47.71 4.73 -3.46
N ASN A 762 -48.02 4.55 -4.74
CA ASN A 762 -49.02 5.35 -5.48
C ASN A 762 -50.43 5.23 -4.88
N ASN A 763 -50.89 4.02 -4.55
CA ASN A 763 -52.19 3.79 -3.95
C ASN A 763 -52.34 4.42 -2.54
N GLU A 764 -51.26 4.45 -1.74
CA GLU A 764 -51.30 5.01 -0.38
C GLU A 764 -51.11 6.53 -0.34
N LYS A 765 -50.34 7.13 -1.23
CA LYS A 765 -49.93 8.53 -1.16
C LYS A 765 -50.40 9.40 -2.32
N GLY A 766 -51.07 8.82 -3.34
CA GLY A 766 -51.66 9.58 -4.45
C GLY A 766 -50.65 10.36 -5.29
N ILE A 767 -49.45 9.84 -5.49
CA ILE A 767 -48.27 10.51 -6.11
C ILE A 767 -48.43 10.62 -7.67
N GLU A 768 -49.56 10.29 -8.23
CA GLU A 768 -49.82 10.18 -9.69
C GLU A 768 -49.63 11.49 -10.49
N ARG A 769 -49.38 12.65 -9.86
CA ARG A 769 -49.35 13.93 -10.57
C ARG A 769 -47.97 14.55 -10.81
N ASP A 770 -46.91 14.02 -10.20
CA ASP A 770 -45.56 14.59 -10.30
C ASP A 770 -44.48 13.58 -10.79
N LEU A 771 -44.86 12.40 -11.22
CA LEU A 771 -44.08 11.36 -11.87
C LEU A 771 -44.60 11.10 -13.28
#